data_e975a08410894386f9102108bf90f832
#
_entry.id   e975a08410894386f9102108bf90f832
#
_cell.length_a   1.000
_cell.length_b   1.000
_cell.length_c   1.000
_cell.angle_alpha   90.00
_cell.angle_beta   90.00
_cell.angle_gamma   90.00
#
_symmetry.space_group_name_H-M   'P 1'
#
loop_
_entity.id
_entity.type
_entity.pdbx_description
1 polymer ?
#
loop_
_entity_poly.entity_id
_entity_poly.type
_entity_poly.pdbx_seq_one_letter_code
_entity_poly.pdbx_strand_id
1 'polypeptide(L)'
;MNHTSNELFKAVRYALYAGTTAVVGLSAAPVLAQDDTSSQKLETITVTGSNIRRVDIETSNPVVTIDRAAIEKTGKLTLGDLVQQLPAVTGPNTNPQVNNSGGTGFSSIGLRGLGSSRTLVLINGHRYLSGDPNAIPANMIERIEVLTDGASSVYGSDAIAGVVNFILRSDYQGAEFSADYGISDRDDGASKGYSFTFGQSSDKGSIMAGVNYKKIDGVLAGHREFSKNSVSRLGSTSSPIGTFVGGSSSSPYGHIKIPAGMADLFPGCSSGFLARNPSASGLNVATDYHCYRNNATAEGPSDKYNYATVNLVMTPQERTGLFLNGNYKITDNVEAYLNVLHNKTSAAFQLAPAVFGTPYGAFISKDSYYNPFGVDFAGNTFTARLESLGNRSASSGTSNDQLSTGFKGSFSVWNDQQWNWELGFDYGHVHQSTTTYGLPNMSVLNPGMGPSFYDQTSGQVFCGTGPDDIIDGCTPFNPFNLQDPNTIAALQAAASPGVSNLFSKETVKRLDLNGGLFELPAGTMQLAVGYNYRTEYIHSNVDTGLIVDFNGNCTLGSQCGSALQGGYNVKEAYAELFVPILKDLPFVHALNLTVGDRWSKYNTFGSTNNTKFALEWRPIEDLLLRGTVSKVFRAPTIGDIFGGAASDAPKISRDPCDGYTGGGNPACVNVPTDGSFVNENVRQALQLSAIASGAAFAGFPIGPEKGKSFDFGIVYDPHWLEGLSVSADVWRVYLNENITGIGAQQVIDLCSAGQTAFCPLIRRYPSGPSQGQIQTLIEPTGNLGRVDVGGVDFALNYRLPEFSFGRFNVGLNATYLKNYDLQTAPGLEGNTTYHFAGHFENYGSAQAAACPGAGGGVCLFPRWRAQSSVGWQMGPFDASWAMRYIHRFRMGSASPSQDSHPYGTGNPSLDGLYTDYGSTVYHDIQFGYNLESLNTRFDIGVNNVGDKQPPFLYANNTLNANTDPSDFDLMGRYYWGRVTVKF
;
A
#
# COMPACT_ATOMS: atom_id res chain seq x y z
N MET A 1 7.99 -18.52 -25.33
CA MET A 1 6.85 -18.39 -24.41
C MET A 1 5.57 -19.10 -24.88
N ASN A 2 5.66 -20.14 -25.71
CA ASN A 2 4.47 -20.82 -26.27
C ASN A 2 4.26 -22.26 -25.77
N HIS A 3 4.99 -22.74 -24.77
CA HIS A 3 4.87 -24.12 -24.29
C HIS A 3 3.96 -24.32 -23.06
N THR A 4 3.71 -23.30 -22.26
CA THR A 4 2.91 -23.42 -21.03
C THR A 4 1.40 -23.32 -21.24
N SER A 5 0.93 -22.67 -22.31
CA SER A 5 -0.51 -22.57 -22.60
C SER A 5 -1.12 -23.89 -23.08
N ASN A 6 -0.33 -24.75 -23.71
CA ASN A 6 -0.80 -26.03 -24.25
C ASN A 6 -1.03 -27.11 -23.16
N GLU A 7 -0.26 -27.06 -22.06
CA GLU A 7 -0.40 -28.02 -20.96
C GLU A 7 -1.58 -27.69 -20.05
N LEU A 8 -1.83 -26.39 -19.83
CA LEU A 8 -3.01 -25.95 -19.08
C LEU A 8 -4.31 -26.26 -19.85
N PHE A 9 -4.30 -26.06 -21.17
CA PHE A 9 -5.45 -26.39 -22.04
C PHE A 9 -5.72 -27.89 -22.07
N LYS A 10 -4.68 -28.74 -22.06
CA LYS A 10 -4.81 -30.19 -21.92
C LYS A 10 -5.34 -30.59 -20.56
N ALA A 11 -4.83 -30.00 -19.45
CA ALA A 11 -5.29 -30.29 -18.10
C ALA A 11 -6.76 -29.93 -17.88
N VAL A 12 -7.20 -28.76 -18.38
CA VAL A 12 -8.61 -28.34 -18.34
C VAL A 12 -9.49 -29.27 -19.21
N ARG A 13 -9.00 -29.69 -20.35
CA ARG A 13 -9.72 -30.63 -21.24
C ARG A 13 -9.85 -32.01 -20.61
N TYR A 14 -8.81 -32.53 -19.92
CA TYR A 14 -8.87 -33.80 -19.19
C TYR A 14 -9.77 -33.71 -17.95
N ALA A 15 -9.79 -32.55 -17.23
CA ALA A 15 -10.69 -32.31 -16.11
C ALA A 15 -12.16 -32.24 -16.55
N LEU A 16 -12.45 -31.63 -17.71
CA LEU A 16 -13.79 -31.58 -18.30
C LEU A 16 -14.24 -32.97 -18.76
N TYR A 17 -13.35 -33.77 -19.37
CA TYR A 17 -13.71 -35.15 -19.76
C TYR A 17 -13.87 -36.08 -18.55
N ALA A 18 -13.08 -35.92 -17.49
CA ALA A 18 -13.25 -36.71 -16.28
C ALA A 18 -14.54 -36.31 -15.52
N GLY A 19 -14.92 -35.03 -15.53
CA GLY A 19 -16.20 -34.55 -14.96
C GLY A 19 -17.44 -35.08 -15.67
N THR A 20 -17.41 -35.17 -17.02
CA THR A 20 -18.55 -35.65 -17.81
C THR A 20 -18.77 -37.14 -17.69
N THR A 21 -17.73 -37.94 -17.42
CA THR A 21 -17.88 -39.42 -17.21
C THR A 21 -18.33 -39.78 -15.81
N ALA A 22 -18.14 -38.91 -14.80
CA ALA A 22 -18.64 -39.11 -13.42
C ALA A 22 -20.12 -38.73 -13.23
N VAL A 23 -20.68 -37.88 -14.09
CA VAL A 23 -22.09 -37.40 -13.95
C VAL A 23 -23.11 -38.38 -14.53
N VAL A 24 -22.70 -39.33 -15.40
CA VAL A 24 -23.62 -40.29 -16.04
C VAL A 24 -24.00 -41.48 -15.10
N GLY A 25 -23.41 -41.59 -13.92
CA GLY A 25 -23.64 -42.72 -12.99
C GLY A 25 -24.55 -42.46 -11.80
N LEU A 26 -25.08 -41.27 -11.59
CA LEU A 26 -25.95 -40.94 -10.45
C LEU A 26 -27.33 -40.50 -10.93
N SER A 27 -28.20 -41.47 -11.14
CA SER A 27 -29.63 -41.25 -11.32
C SER A 27 -30.25 -40.64 -10.08
N ALA A 28 -30.72 -39.41 -10.17
CA ALA A 28 -31.44 -38.69 -9.15
C ALA A 28 -32.80 -39.31 -8.88
N ALA A 29 -33.03 -39.78 -7.63
CA ALA A 29 -34.37 -39.99 -7.14
C ALA A 29 -34.95 -38.65 -6.65
N PRO A 30 -36.21 -38.28 -6.94
CA PRO A 30 -36.81 -37.06 -6.43
C PRO A 30 -37.05 -37.19 -4.92
N VAL A 31 -36.39 -36.39 -4.13
CA VAL A 31 -36.68 -36.20 -2.72
C VAL A 31 -37.84 -35.21 -2.62
N LEU A 32 -38.98 -35.70 -2.19
CA LEU A 32 -40.13 -34.85 -1.81
C LEU A 32 -39.71 -34.00 -0.61
N ALA A 33 -39.84 -32.70 -0.74
CA ALA A 33 -39.66 -31.77 0.36
C ALA A 33 -40.69 -32.03 1.43
N GLN A 34 -40.27 -32.47 2.60
CA GLN A 34 -41.06 -32.60 3.82
C GLN A 34 -40.86 -31.26 4.57
N ASP A 35 -41.97 -30.52 4.74
CA ASP A 35 -42.02 -29.36 5.63
C ASP A 35 -41.83 -29.85 7.09
N ASP A 36 -40.61 -29.75 7.56
CA ASP A 36 -40.28 -29.91 8.97
C ASP A 36 -40.25 -28.53 9.63
N THR A 37 -41.32 -28.20 10.33
CA THR A 37 -41.39 -27.17 11.34
C THR A 37 -40.64 -27.61 12.58
N SER A 38 -39.33 -27.83 12.49
CA SER A 38 -38.45 -27.91 13.62
C SER A 38 -38.02 -26.51 14.01
N SER A 39 -38.20 -26.14 15.27
CA SER A 39 -37.68 -24.93 15.87
C SER A 39 -36.20 -24.77 15.49
N GLN A 40 -35.89 -23.82 14.57
CA GLN A 40 -34.51 -23.48 14.24
C GLN A 40 -33.81 -23.10 15.55
N LYS A 41 -32.95 -23.96 16.03
CA LYS A 41 -31.97 -23.60 17.05
C LYS A 41 -31.14 -22.49 16.42
N LEU A 42 -31.27 -21.24 16.90
CA LEU A 42 -30.45 -20.13 16.50
C LEU A 42 -28.99 -20.54 16.69
N GLU A 43 -28.25 -20.69 15.57
CA GLU A 43 -26.83 -21.03 15.64
C GLU A 43 -26.06 -19.86 16.25
N THR A 44 -25.31 -20.13 17.32
CA THR A 44 -24.41 -19.12 17.89
C THR A 44 -23.27 -18.90 16.97
N ILE A 45 -23.09 -17.66 16.49
CA ILE A 45 -21.99 -17.24 15.62
C ILE A 45 -20.92 -16.50 16.44
N THR A 46 -19.68 -16.60 16.00
CA THR A 46 -18.60 -15.75 16.51
C THR A 46 -18.54 -14.50 15.65
N VAL A 47 -18.84 -13.35 16.23
CA VAL A 47 -18.74 -12.05 15.54
C VAL A 47 -17.32 -11.54 15.68
N THR A 48 -16.76 -10.95 14.62
CA THR A 48 -15.41 -10.35 14.65
C THR A 48 -15.29 -9.33 15.79
N GLY A 49 -14.26 -9.47 16.64
CA GLY A 49 -13.99 -8.59 17.80
C GLY A 49 -14.30 -9.20 19.17
N SER A 50 -14.76 -10.46 19.25
CA SER A 50 -14.92 -11.21 20.49
C SER A 50 -14.60 -12.69 20.29
N ASN A 51 -14.08 -13.35 21.31
CA ASN A 51 -13.91 -14.81 21.36
C ASN A 51 -15.13 -15.53 21.96
N ILE A 52 -16.12 -14.79 22.43
CA ILE A 52 -17.34 -15.32 23.02
C ILE A 52 -18.39 -15.50 21.91
N ARG A 53 -18.93 -16.70 21.78
CA ARG A 53 -20.00 -17.02 20.82
C ARG A 53 -21.33 -16.49 21.33
N ARG A 54 -22.03 -15.70 20.52
CA ARG A 54 -23.31 -15.07 20.87
C ARG A 54 -24.34 -15.28 19.75
N VAL A 55 -25.60 -15.16 20.09
CA VAL A 55 -26.71 -15.17 19.15
C VAL A 55 -26.91 -13.77 18.56
N ASP A 56 -26.60 -12.72 19.33
CA ASP A 56 -26.75 -11.32 18.91
C ASP A 56 -25.65 -10.96 17.92
N ILE A 57 -26.04 -10.50 16.74
CA ILE A 57 -25.12 -10.00 15.71
C ILE A 57 -24.57 -8.62 16.11
N GLU A 58 -25.40 -7.80 16.78
CA GLU A 58 -25.01 -6.47 17.25
C GLU A 58 -24.40 -6.54 18.65
N THR A 59 -23.10 -6.26 18.71
CA THR A 59 -22.30 -6.29 19.93
C THR A 59 -21.77 -4.89 20.27
N SER A 60 -20.97 -4.81 21.33
CA SER A 60 -20.23 -3.61 21.70
C SER A 60 -19.27 -3.09 20.63
N ASN A 61 -18.92 -3.92 19.65
CA ASN A 61 -17.95 -3.59 18.61
C ASN A 61 -18.67 -3.15 17.33
N PRO A 62 -18.27 -2.00 16.70
CA PRO A 62 -18.80 -1.59 15.40
C PRO A 62 -18.23 -2.48 14.29
N VAL A 63 -19.07 -3.27 13.65
CA VAL A 63 -18.69 -4.13 12.51
C VAL A 63 -19.50 -3.75 11.29
N VAL A 64 -18.82 -3.41 10.21
CA VAL A 64 -19.44 -3.22 8.88
C VAL A 64 -19.33 -4.53 8.11
N THR A 65 -20.46 -5.03 7.64
CA THR A 65 -20.52 -6.27 6.86
C THR A 65 -20.81 -5.96 5.39
N ILE A 66 -20.02 -6.56 4.50
CA ILE A 66 -20.23 -6.56 3.05
C ILE A 66 -20.59 -7.99 2.68
N ASP A 67 -21.84 -8.23 2.34
CA ASP A 67 -22.34 -9.55 1.96
C ASP A 67 -21.94 -9.94 0.53
N ARG A 68 -22.13 -11.20 0.20
CA ARG A 68 -21.83 -11.75 -1.13
C ARG A 68 -22.59 -11.03 -2.25
N ALA A 69 -23.85 -10.71 -2.03
CA ALA A 69 -24.66 -10.01 -3.03
C ALA A 69 -24.10 -8.61 -3.33
N ALA A 70 -23.64 -7.91 -2.31
CA ALA A 70 -22.96 -6.63 -2.48
C ALA A 70 -21.62 -6.81 -3.25
N ILE A 71 -20.80 -7.84 -2.91
CA ILE A 71 -19.56 -8.14 -3.64
C ILE A 71 -19.84 -8.37 -5.13
N GLU A 72 -20.84 -9.16 -5.45
CA GLU A 72 -21.19 -9.52 -6.83
C GLU A 72 -21.73 -8.33 -7.65
N LYS A 73 -22.48 -7.41 -7.04
CA LYS A 73 -23.09 -6.26 -7.72
C LYS A 73 -22.13 -5.12 -8.03
N THR A 74 -20.96 -5.07 -7.41
CA THR A 74 -20.08 -3.90 -7.57
C THR A 74 -19.32 -3.86 -8.89
N GLY A 75 -19.13 -4.99 -9.57
CA GLY A 75 -18.27 -5.09 -10.76
C GLY A 75 -16.84 -4.63 -10.54
N LYS A 76 -16.35 -4.59 -9.29
CA LYS A 76 -14.98 -4.21 -9.00
C LYS A 76 -13.99 -5.26 -9.48
N LEU A 77 -12.82 -4.81 -9.91
CA LEU A 77 -11.82 -5.68 -10.51
C LEU A 77 -11.25 -6.68 -9.51
N THR A 78 -11.10 -6.24 -8.26
CA THR A 78 -10.49 -7.02 -7.19
C THR A 78 -11.17 -6.76 -5.85
N LEU A 79 -10.91 -7.61 -4.84
CA LEU A 79 -11.38 -7.39 -3.46
C LEU A 79 -10.71 -6.17 -2.82
N GLY A 80 -9.45 -5.88 -3.17
CA GLY A 80 -8.78 -4.67 -2.72
C GLY A 80 -9.49 -3.41 -3.21
N ASP A 81 -9.95 -3.37 -4.48
CA ASP A 81 -10.76 -2.24 -5.00
C ASP A 81 -12.06 -2.05 -4.21
N LEU A 82 -12.69 -3.16 -3.81
CA LEU A 82 -13.92 -3.12 -3.03
C LEU A 82 -13.67 -2.55 -1.62
N VAL A 83 -12.69 -3.08 -0.92
CA VAL A 83 -12.37 -2.68 0.47
C VAL A 83 -11.83 -1.24 0.52
N GLN A 84 -11.05 -0.82 -0.47
CA GLN A 84 -10.52 0.55 -0.56
C GLN A 84 -11.63 1.62 -0.63
N GLN A 85 -12.83 1.26 -1.11
CA GLN A 85 -13.94 2.19 -1.21
C GLN A 85 -14.64 2.45 0.12
N LEU A 86 -14.42 1.63 1.14
CA LEU A 86 -15.01 1.84 2.46
C LEU A 86 -14.59 3.19 3.05
N PRO A 87 -15.50 3.95 3.65
CA PRO A 87 -15.17 5.25 4.24
C PRO A 87 -14.09 5.20 5.32
N ALA A 88 -14.02 4.10 6.08
CA ALA A 88 -13.02 3.88 7.12
C ALA A 88 -11.62 3.53 6.57
N VAL A 89 -11.50 3.14 5.29
CA VAL A 89 -10.23 2.86 4.61
C VAL A 89 -9.73 4.17 3.98
N THR A 90 -8.70 4.76 4.54
CA THR A 90 -8.11 6.02 4.07
C THR A 90 -6.59 6.00 4.25
N GLY A 91 -5.89 6.89 3.57
CA GLY A 91 -4.44 7.00 3.62
C GLY A 91 -3.75 6.24 2.48
N PRO A 92 -2.43 6.11 2.53
CA PRO A 92 -1.58 5.79 1.38
C PRO A 92 -1.59 4.32 0.92
N ASN A 93 -2.63 3.56 1.20
CA ASN A 93 -2.75 2.16 0.78
C ASN A 93 -3.43 2.08 -0.57
N THR A 94 -2.67 1.93 -1.62
CA THR A 94 -3.18 1.88 -2.98
C THR A 94 -3.45 0.47 -3.45
N ASN A 95 -4.48 0.33 -4.27
CA ASN A 95 -4.79 -0.86 -5.01
C ASN A 95 -5.18 -0.53 -6.46
N PRO A 96 -4.43 -1.02 -7.46
CA PRO A 96 -3.11 -1.64 -7.36
C PRO A 96 -2.04 -0.62 -6.99
N GLN A 97 -0.94 -1.07 -6.40
CA GLN A 97 0.19 -0.19 -6.16
C GLN A 97 0.77 0.31 -7.48
N VAL A 98 0.87 1.60 -7.59
CA VAL A 98 1.40 2.27 -8.76
C VAL A 98 2.80 2.77 -8.47
N ASN A 99 3.61 2.79 -9.45
CA ASN A 99 4.92 3.41 -9.57
C ASN A 99 5.73 3.73 -8.29
N ASN A 100 7.01 3.51 -8.33
CA ASN A 100 8.00 3.70 -7.26
C ASN A 100 7.85 2.76 -6.05
N SER A 101 6.76 2.00 -5.94
CA SER A 101 6.53 1.01 -4.87
C SER A 101 6.76 -0.43 -5.31
N GLY A 102 7.38 -0.64 -6.48
CA GLY A 102 7.81 -1.94 -6.96
C GLY A 102 6.80 -2.73 -7.77
N GLY A 103 5.54 -2.28 -7.95
CA GLY A 103 4.56 -2.89 -8.86
C GLY A 103 4.41 -4.41 -8.75
N THR A 104 4.43 -4.96 -7.55
CA THR A 104 4.36 -6.40 -7.28
C THR A 104 2.96 -6.99 -7.45
N GLY A 105 1.97 -6.13 -7.68
CA GLY A 105 0.56 -6.51 -7.68
C GLY A 105 -0.04 -6.69 -6.29
N PHE A 106 0.75 -6.51 -5.23
CA PHE A 106 0.28 -6.56 -3.85
C PHE A 106 -0.65 -5.39 -3.54
N SER A 107 -1.74 -5.66 -2.83
CA SER A 107 -2.64 -4.67 -2.27
C SER A 107 -2.64 -4.75 -0.75
N SER A 108 -2.80 -3.63 -0.08
CA SER A 108 -2.87 -3.59 1.37
C SER A 108 -4.12 -2.85 1.85
N ILE A 109 -4.55 -3.13 3.09
CA ILE A 109 -5.70 -2.49 3.70
C ILE A 109 -5.24 -1.67 4.91
N GLY A 110 -5.54 -0.38 4.91
CA GLY A 110 -5.27 0.52 6.04
C GLY A 110 -6.55 1.19 6.55
N LEU A 111 -6.96 0.85 7.76
CA LEU A 111 -8.11 1.47 8.42
C LEU A 111 -7.68 2.77 9.13
N ARG A 112 -8.58 3.74 9.21
CA ARG A 112 -8.40 5.00 9.95
C ARG A 112 -7.20 5.85 9.50
N GLY A 113 -6.58 5.54 8.36
CA GLY A 113 -5.35 6.18 7.92
C GLY A 113 -4.10 5.79 8.71
N LEU A 114 -4.18 4.78 9.58
CA LEU A 114 -3.06 4.34 10.42
C LEU A 114 -2.09 3.38 9.69
N GLY A 115 -2.39 3.03 8.43
CA GLY A 115 -1.58 2.16 7.60
C GLY A 115 -1.89 0.67 7.78
N SER A 116 -1.40 -0.13 6.83
CA SER A 116 -1.70 -1.58 6.79
C SER A 116 -1.03 -2.38 7.91
N SER A 117 0.10 -1.94 8.42
CA SER A 117 0.78 -2.59 9.55
C SER A 117 0.01 -2.49 10.88
N ARG A 118 -1.06 -1.67 10.94
CA ARG A 118 -1.94 -1.49 12.10
C ARG A 118 -3.36 -1.97 11.84
N THR A 119 -3.57 -2.67 10.72
CA THR A 119 -4.85 -3.29 10.33
C THR A 119 -4.62 -4.78 10.14
N LEU A 120 -5.30 -5.59 10.92
CA LEU A 120 -5.14 -7.05 10.86
C LEU A 120 -6.07 -7.64 9.80
N VAL A 121 -5.54 -8.49 8.93
CA VAL A 121 -6.33 -9.25 7.94
C VAL A 121 -6.47 -10.69 8.39
N LEU A 122 -7.70 -11.19 8.39
CA LEU A 122 -8.06 -12.55 8.79
C LEU A 122 -8.82 -13.29 7.68
N ILE A 123 -8.75 -14.61 7.70
CA ILE A 123 -9.64 -15.53 6.98
C ILE A 123 -10.29 -16.46 8.02
N ASN A 124 -11.62 -16.44 8.15
CA ASN A 124 -12.38 -17.18 9.16
C ASN A 124 -11.85 -16.95 10.60
N GLY A 125 -11.39 -15.75 10.94
CA GLY A 125 -10.81 -15.43 12.24
C GLY A 125 -9.34 -15.81 12.42
N HIS A 126 -8.70 -16.42 11.42
CA HIS A 126 -7.29 -16.83 11.44
C HIS A 126 -6.42 -15.79 10.74
N ARG A 127 -5.23 -15.49 11.28
CA ARG A 127 -4.29 -14.56 10.65
C ARG A 127 -3.96 -15.00 9.23
N TYR A 128 -3.94 -14.04 8.32
CA TYR A 128 -3.55 -14.22 6.95
C TYR A 128 -2.18 -13.55 6.71
N LEU A 129 -1.13 -14.37 6.60
CA LEU A 129 0.26 -13.89 6.53
C LEU A 129 0.50 -12.88 5.41
N SER A 130 -0.04 -13.13 4.23
CA SER A 130 0.14 -12.22 3.09
C SER A 130 -0.46 -10.84 3.32
N GLY A 131 -1.64 -10.77 3.96
CA GLY A 131 -2.40 -9.52 4.07
C GLY A 131 -2.93 -8.94 2.74
N ASP A 132 -2.67 -9.59 1.60
CA ASP A 132 -3.13 -9.17 0.27
C ASP A 132 -4.57 -9.63 0.01
N PRO A 133 -5.58 -8.73 0.07
CA PRO A 133 -6.97 -9.12 -0.20
C PRO A 133 -7.16 -9.65 -1.63
N ASN A 134 -6.31 -9.23 -2.57
CA ASN A 134 -6.42 -9.65 -3.96
C ASN A 134 -5.93 -11.08 -4.20
N ALA A 135 -5.18 -11.65 -3.25
CA ALA A 135 -4.77 -13.05 -3.30
C ALA A 135 -5.86 -14.01 -2.78
N ILE A 136 -6.96 -13.49 -2.23
CA ILE A 136 -8.11 -14.26 -1.78
C ILE A 136 -9.12 -14.37 -2.93
N PRO A 137 -9.48 -15.59 -3.39
CA PRO A 137 -10.47 -15.76 -4.45
C PRO A 137 -11.87 -15.26 -4.03
N ALA A 138 -12.45 -14.32 -4.78
CA ALA A 138 -13.74 -13.73 -4.43
C ALA A 138 -14.88 -14.76 -4.41
N ASN A 139 -14.79 -15.83 -5.22
CA ASN A 139 -15.80 -16.89 -5.28
C ASN A 139 -15.84 -17.81 -4.04
N MET A 140 -14.80 -17.75 -3.17
CA MET A 140 -14.83 -18.50 -1.89
C MET A 140 -15.40 -17.69 -0.71
N ILE A 141 -15.68 -16.40 -0.89
CA ILE A 141 -16.09 -15.51 0.20
C ILE A 141 -17.60 -15.46 0.31
N GLU A 142 -18.10 -15.59 1.54
CA GLU A 142 -19.49 -15.37 1.91
C GLU A 142 -19.76 -13.91 2.26
N ARG A 143 -18.91 -13.33 3.09
CA ARG A 143 -18.96 -11.92 3.50
C ARG A 143 -17.61 -11.40 3.97
N ILE A 144 -17.47 -10.10 4.01
CA ILE A 144 -16.31 -9.40 4.59
C ILE A 144 -16.80 -8.65 5.82
N GLU A 145 -16.21 -8.90 6.98
CA GLU A 145 -16.49 -8.18 8.22
C GLU A 145 -15.36 -7.21 8.51
N VAL A 146 -15.67 -5.93 8.65
CA VAL A 146 -14.71 -4.88 8.96
C VAL A 146 -15.01 -4.32 10.34
N LEU A 147 -14.19 -4.69 11.30
CA LEU A 147 -14.22 -4.15 12.65
C LEU A 147 -13.35 -2.89 12.68
N THR A 148 -13.94 -1.78 13.04
CA THR A 148 -13.29 -0.45 13.04
C THR A 148 -12.88 0.03 14.43
N ASP A 149 -12.70 -0.87 15.39
CA ASP A 149 -12.22 -0.62 16.76
C ASP A 149 -10.92 -1.38 17.05
N GLY A 150 -10.17 -0.91 18.05
CA GLY A 150 -8.96 -1.55 18.54
C GLY A 150 -9.25 -2.93 19.17
N ALA A 151 -8.67 -3.99 18.60
CA ALA A 151 -8.94 -5.37 18.96
C ALA A 151 -7.68 -6.13 19.41
N SER A 152 -6.65 -5.43 19.92
CA SER A 152 -5.42 -6.08 20.37
C SER A 152 -5.60 -7.04 21.57
N SER A 153 -6.63 -6.86 22.39
CA SER A 153 -7.01 -7.79 23.46
C SER A 153 -7.54 -9.12 22.93
N VAL A 154 -8.16 -9.13 21.75
CA VAL A 154 -8.73 -10.32 21.09
C VAL A 154 -7.72 -10.99 20.18
N TYR A 155 -7.05 -10.24 19.31
CA TYR A 155 -6.22 -10.77 18.22
C TYR A 155 -4.71 -10.53 18.39
N GLY A 156 -4.28 -9.79 19.43
CA GLY A 156 -2.87 -9.46 19.67
C GLY A 156 -2.38 -8.29 18.83
N SER A 157 -1.12 -8.35 18.39
CA SER A 157 -0.47 -7.31 17.58
C SER A 157 -1.23 -7.02 16.28
N ASP A 158 -1.06 -5.80 15.77
CA ASP A 158 -1.48 -5.31 14.44
C ASP A 158 -2.97 -4.93 14.34
N ALA A 159 -3.81 -5.29 15.34
CA ALA A 159 -5.22 -4.91 15.40
C ALA A 159 -5.42 -3.57 16.16
N ILE A 160 -4.69 -2.52 15.76
CA ILE A 160 -4.81 -1.18 16.37
C ILE A 160 -5.95 -0.38 15.74
N ALA A 161 -5.94 -0.27 14.42
CA ALA A 161 -6.92 0.48 13.63
C ALA A 161 -8.21 -0.32 13.40
N GLY A 162 -8.11 -1.64 13.54
CA GLY A 162 -9.20 -2.57 13.33
C GLY A 162 -8.77 -3.88 12.68
N VAL A 163 -9.78 -4.64 12.25
CA VAL A 163 -9.63 -5.97 11.67
C VAL A 163 -10.50 -6.09 10.41
N VAL A 164 -9.97 -6.70 9.36
CA VAL A 164 -10.73 -7.10 8.17
C VAL A 164 -10.74 -8.62 8.09
N ASN A 165 -11.90 -9.22 8.28
CA ASN A 165 -12.08 -10.66 8.34
C ASN A 165 -12.87 -11.16 7.12
N PHE A 166 -12.25 -11.98 6.31
CA PHE A 166 -12.87 -12.62 5.15
C PHE A 166 -13.50 -13.94 5.59
N ILE A 167 -14.82 -13.99 5.65
CA ILE A 167 -15.59 -15.20 6.02
C ILE A 167 -15.83 -16.01 4.76
N LEU A 168 -15.43 -17.28 4.82
CA LEU A 168 -15.54 -18.20 3.69
C LEU A 168 -16.94 -18.83 3.63
N ARG A 169 -17.38 -19.15 2.43
CA ARG A 169 -18.56 -19.97 2.20
C ARG A 169 -18.33 -21.35 2.82
N SER A 170 -19.31 -21.88 3.52
CA SER A 170 -19.29 -23.22 4.11
C SER A 170 -20.22 -24.15 3.33
N ASP A 171 -21.45 -24.17 3.56
CA ASP A 171 -22.43 -25.19 3.15
C ASP A 171 -22.89 -25.05 1.68
N TYR A 172 -21.96 -24.86 0.76
CA TYR A 172 -22.25 -24.74 -0.67
C TYR A 172 -22.54 -26.11 -1.29
N GLN A 173 -23.63 -26.21 -2.04
CA GLN A 173 -24.02 -27.41 -2.76
C GLN A 173 -24.21 -27.13 -4.25
N GLY A 174 -23.63 -27.97 -5.11
CA GLY A 174 -23.68 -27.84 -6.56
C GLY A 174 -22.37 -27.37 -7.16
N ALA A 175 -22.43 -26.94 -8.42
CA ALA A 175 -21.32 -26.36 -9.14
C ALA A 175 -21.70 -24.99 -9.70
N GLU A 176 -20.75 -24.08 -9.78
CA GLU A 176 -20.90 -22.71 -10.28
C GLU A 176 -19.72 -22.37 -11.20
N PHE A 177 -20.03 -21.91 -12.40
CA PHE A 177 -19.04 -21.32 -13.30
C PHE A 177 -19.38 -19.85 -13.51
N SER A 178 -18.38 -18.97 -13.43
CA SER A 178 -18.54 -17.55 -13.74
C SER A 178 -17.45 -17.07 -14.69
N ALA A 179 -17.83 -16.21 -15.63
CA ALA A 179 -16.94 -15.51 -16.53
C ALA A 179 -17.27 -14.02 -16.54
N ASP A 180 -16.24 -13.18 -16.41
CA ASP A 180 -16.40 -11.72 -16.46
C ASP A 180 -15.41 -11.08 -17.43
N TYR A 181 -15.83 -9.97 -18.01
CA TYR A 181 -15.02 -9.10 -18.86
C TYR A 181 -15.36 -7.64 -18.59
N GLY A 182 -14.35 -6.78 -18.65
CA GLY A 182 -14.56 -5.35 -18.57
C GLY A 182 -13.46 -4.57 -19.28
N ILE A 183 -13.75 -3.31 -19.62
CA ILE A 183 -12.83 -2.42 -20.36
C ILE A 183 -13.17 -0.95 -20.07
N SER A 184 -12.17 -0.09 -20.06
CA SER A 184 -12.37 1.35 -19.92
C SER A 184 -12.95 1.97 -21.20
N ASP A 185 -13.53 3.17 -21.06
CA ASP A 185 -14.02 4.00 -22.18
C ASP A 185 -12.89 4.44 -23.16
N ARG A 186 -11.62 4.17 -22.79
CA ARG A 186 -10.41 4.50 -23.55
C ARG A 186 -9.74 3.29 -24.19
N ASP A 187 -10.47 2.16 -24.28
CA ASP A 187 -10.00 0.90 -24.86
C ASP A 187 -8.73 0.35 -24.20
N ASP A 188 -8.50 0.64 -22.90
CA ASP A 188 -7.38 0.13 -22.12
C ASP A 188 -7.85 -0.44 -20.77
N GLY A 189 -6.92 -0.95 -19.95
CA GLY A 189 -7.21 -1.52 -18.65
C GLY A 189 -8.21 -2.68 -18.72
N ALA A 190 -8.21 -3.45 -19.80
CA ALA A 190 -9.12 -4.58 -19.98
C ALA A 190 -8.93 -5.60 -18.86
N SER A 191 -10.02 -6.16 -18.38
CA SER A 191 -10.00 -7.25 -17.42
C SER A 191 -10.78 -8.45 -17.93
N LYS A 192 -10.33 -9.66 -17.57
CA LYS A 192 -11.06 -10.89 -17.79
C LYS A 192 -10.87 -11.83 -16.60
N GLY A 193 -11.96 -12.47 -16.22
CA GLY A 193 -11.99 -13.38 -15.10
C GLY A 193 -12.75 -14.65 -15.43
N TYR A 194 -12.32 -15.76 -14.82
CA TYR A 194 -13.01 -17.04 -14.86
C TYR A 194 -12.93 -17.66 -13.47
N SER A 195 -14.04 -18.22 -13.02
CA SER A 195 -14.03 -18.97 -11.77
C SER A 195 -14.91 -20.20 -11.88
N PHE A 196 -14.49 -21.25 -11.18
CA PHE A 196 -15.27 -22.46 -10.99
C PHE A 196 -15.28 -22.81 -9.51
N THR A 197 -16.44 -23.11 -8.97
CA THR A 197 -16.65 -23.54 -7.60
C THR A 197 -17.52 -24.80 -7.61
N PHE A 198 -17.11 -25.78 -6.85
CA PHE A 198 -17.87 -26.98 -6.59
C PHE A 198 -17.99 -27.20 -5.09
N GLY A 199 -19.13 -27.65 -4.62
CA GLY A 199 -19.34 -27.99 -3.23
C GLY A 199 -20.38 -29.08 -3.05
N GLN A 200 -20.22 -29.81 -1.92
CA GLN A 200 -21.16 -30.80 -1.48
C GLN A 200 -21.28 -30.71 0.03
N SER A 201 -22.52 -30.71 0.51
CA SER A 201 -22.86 -30.70 1.94
C SER A 201 -23.69 -31.90 2.28
N SER A 202 -23.50 -32.42 3.49
CA SER A 202 -24.23 -33.54 4.08
C SER A 202 -24.33 -33.35 5.60
N ASP A 203 -25.11 -34.18 6.27
CA ASP A 203 -25.22 -34.15 7.76
C ASP A 203 -23.89 -34.39 8.47
N LYS A 204 -22.91 -35.04 7.81
CA LYS A 204 -21.58 -35.33 8.36
C LYS A 204 -20.55 -34.26 8.07
N GLY A 205 -20.85 -33.30 7.20
CA GLY A 205 -19.90 -32.22 6.88
C GLY A 205 -20.05 -31.69 5.47
N SER A 206 -19.24 -30.73 5.14
CA SER A 206 -19.22 -30.08 3.83
C SER A 206 -17.82 -29.99 3.27
N ILE A 207 -17.75 -29.96 1.96
CA ILE A 207 -16.52 -29.67 1.22
C ILE A 207 -16.85 -28.70 0.10
N MET A 208 -16.03 -27.68 -0.06
CA MET A 208 -16.09 -26.74 -1.17
C MET A 208 -14.68 -26.53 -1.73
N ALA A 209 -14.56 -26.62 -3.04
CA ALA A 209 -13.29 -26.37 -3.74
C ALA A 209 -13.53 -25.50 -4.96
N GLY A 210 -12.51 -24.78 -5.38
CA GLY A 210 -12.63 -23.97 -6.56
C GLY A 210 -11.32 -23.43 -7.07
N VAL A 211 -11.43 -22.88 -8.26
CA VAL A 211 -10.34 -22.20 -8.96
C VAL A 211 -10.83 -20.85 -9.43
N ASN A 212 -9.93 -19.89 -9.48
CA ASN A 212 -10.19 -18.62 -10.14
C ASN A 212 -8.97 -18.18 -10.96
N TYR A 213 -9.24 -17.47 -12.03
CA TYR A 213 -8.27 -16.80 -12.86
C TYR A 213 -8.74 -15.36 -13.08
N LYS A 214 -7.85 -14.40 -12.90
CA LYS A 214 -8.13 -12.98 -13.17
C LYS A 214 -6.91 -12.36 -13.85
N LYS A 215 -7.13 -11.69 -14.97
CA LYS A 215 -6.13 -10.87 -15.64
C LYS A 215 -6.64 -9.45 -15.78
N ILE A 216 -5.78 -8.48 -15.48
CA ILE A 216 -6.02 -7.04 -15.62
C ILE A 216 -4.85 -6.48 -16.40
N ASP A 217 -5.13 -5.80 -17.50
CA ASP A 217 -4.11 -5.14 -18.32
C ASP A 217 -3.72 -3.79 -17.72
N GLY A 218 -2.47 -3.40 -17.88
CA GLY A 218 -1.94 -2.14 -17.36
C GLY A 218 -2.48 -0.92 -18.09
N VAL A 219 -2.40 0.24 -17.43
CA VAL A 219 -2.75 1.53 -18.00
C VAL A 219 -1.55 2.47 -17.92
N LEU A 220 -1.12 3.00 -19.07
CA LEU A 220 -0.04 3.98 -19.15
C LEU A 220 -0.51 5.36 -18.69
N ALA A 221 0.35 6.09 -17.98
CA ALA A 221 0.09 7.47 -17.57
C ALA A 221 -0.09 8.41 -18.76
N GLY A 222 0.58 8.13 -19.90
CA GLY A 222 0.40 8.86 -21.14
C GLY A 222 -1.01 8.79 -21.73
N HIS A 223 -1.82 7.81 -21.35
CA HIS A 223 -3.21 7.62 -21.82
C HIS A 223 -4.25 8.36 -20.99
N ARG A 224 -3.83 9.12 -19.97
CA ARG A 224 -4.73 9.89 -19.11
C ARG A 224 -4.34 11.36 -19.09
N GLU A 225 -5.31 12.25 -19.29
CA GLU A 225 -5.09 13.70 -19.29
C GLU A 225 -4.44 14.18 -17.98
N PHE A 226 -4.85 13.62 -16.84
CA PHE A 226 -4.33 14.01 -15.54
C PHE A 226 -2.89 13.54 -15.28
N SER A 227 -2.36 12.56 -16.02
CA SER A 227 -1.05 11.97 -15.76
C SER A 227 -0.06 12.00 -16.93
N LYS A 228 -0.47 12.39 -18.13
CA LYS A 228 0.40 12.39 -19.32
C LYS A 228 1.61 13.33 -19.24
N ASN A 229 1.55 14.33 -18.36
CA ASN A 229 2.64 15.23 -18.10
C ASN A 229 2.85 15.36 -16.60
N SER A 230 4.11 15.49 -16.16
CA SER A 230 4.41 15.93 -14.80
C SER A 230 4.06 17.39 -14.66
N VAL A 231 3.16 17.77 -13.77
CA VAL A 231 2.71 19.14 -13.61
C VAL A 231 2.89 19.59 -12.16
N SER A 232 3.44 20.78 -12.00
CA SER A 232 3.56 21.47 -10.71
C SER A 232 2.89 22.81 -10.78
N ARG A 233 2.33 23.27 -9.67
CA ARG A 233 1.81 24.62 -9.49
C ARG A 233 2.66 25.34 -8.46
N LEU A 234 3.87 25.68 -8.83
CA LEU A 234 4.77 26.48 -8.00
C LEU A 234 5.00 27.82 -8.71
N GLY A 235 4.76 28.92 -7.99
CA GLY A 235 5.23 30.23 -8.41
C GLY A 235 6.74 30.33 -8.14
N SER A 236 7.50 30.93 -9.05
CA SER A 236 8.79 31.49 -8.72
C SER A 236 8.62 32.96 -8.32
N THR A 237 9.61 33.54 -7.63
CA THR A 237 9.64 34.96 -7.28
C THR A 237 9.53 35.91 -8.50
N SER A 238 9.69 35.38 -9.70
CA SER A 238 9.64 36.11 -10.97
C SER A 238 8.42 35.81 -11.85
N SER A 239 7.54 34.88 -11.43
CA SER A 239 6.36 34.52 -12.23
C SER A 239 5.16 34.24 -11.32
N PRO A 240 4.08 35.04 -11.45
CA PRO A 240 2.88 34.76 -10.66
C PRO A 240 2.26 33.43 -11.04
N ILE A 241 1.73 32.73 -10.05
CA ILE A 241 1.00 31.46 -10.09
C ILE A 241 0.75 30.91 -11.50
N GLY A 242 1.59 29.98 -11.95
CA GLY A 242 1.43 29.29 -13.23
C GLY A 242 1.46 27.77 -13.05
N THR A 243 0.81 27.07 -13.97
CA THR A 243 0.98 25.63 -14.11
C THR A 243 2.25 25.37 -14.89
N PHE A 244 3.24 24.73 -14.28
CA PHE A 244 4.46 24.34 -14.94
C PHE A 244 4.39 22.88 -15.36
N VAL A 245 4.65 22.62 -16.63
CA VAL A 245 4.95 21.26 -17.09
C VAL A 245 6.35 20.94 -16.54
N GLY A 246 6.37 20.05 -15.53
CA GLY A 246 7.60 19.57 -14.92
C GLY A 246 8.28 18.51 -15.79
N GLY A 247 9.17 17.76 -15.18
CA GLY A 247 9.91 16.66 -15.75
C GLY A 247 11.21 16.46 -14.99
N SER A 248 11.96 15.44 -15.37
CA SER A 248 13.27 15.17 -14.81
C SER A 248 14.31 16.11 -15.45
N SER A 249 15.16 16.71 -14.63
CA SER A 249 16.33 17.46 -15.14
C SER A 249 17.34 16.54 -15.84
N SER A 250 17.37 15.25 -15.50
CA SER A 250 18.20 14.26 -16.19
C SER A 250 17.57 13.94 -17.54
N SER A 251 18.05 14.58 -18.59
CA SER A 251 17.60 14.38 -19.97
C SER A 251 18.56 13.48 -20.73
N PRO A 252 18.18 12.92 -21.89
CA PRO A 252 19.09 12.15 -22.74
C PRO A 252 20.28 12.99 -23.29
N TYR A 253 20.16 14.30 -23.22
CA TYR A 253 21.19 15.28 -23.68
C TYR A 253 22.06 15.80 -22.54
N GLY A 254 21.91 15.26 -21.34
CA GLY A 254 22.66 15.64 -20.15
C GLY A 254 22.06 16.81 -19.38
N HIS A 255 22.47 16.91 -18.14
CA HIS A 255 22.32 18.06 -17.24
C HIS A 255 23.69 18.24 -16.59
N ILE A 256 24.49 19.13 -17.14
CA ILE A 256 25.92 19.22 -16.92
C ILE A 256 26.22 20.57 -16.24
N LYS A 257 26.75 20.53 -15.01
CA LYS A 257 27.14 21.75 -14.28
C LYS A 257 28.26 22.45 -15.06
N ILE A 258 28.12 23.76 -15.28
CA ILE A 258 29.16 24.55 -15.94
C ILE A 258 30.44 24.51 -15.09
N PRO A 259 31.57 24.01 -15.61
CA PRO A 259 32.84 24.03 -14.87
C PRO A 259 33.30 25.43 -14.52
N ALA A 260 34.05 25.56 -13.42
CA ALA A 260 34.64 26.82 -13.02
C ALA A 260 35.58 27.34 -14.15
N GLY A 261 35.48 28.64 -14.47
CA GLY A 261 36.24 29.29 -15.54
C GLY A 261 35.65 29.15 -16.95
N MET A 262 34.50 28.46 -17.15
CA MET A 262 33.83 28.33 -18.45
C MET A 262 32.54 29.12 -18.55
N ALA A 263 32.15 29.87 -17.50
CA ALA A 263 30.92 30.66 -17.50
C ALA A 263 30.83 31.68 -18.61
N ASP A 264 31.96 32.25 -19.01
CA ASP A 264 32.04 33.26 -20.08
C ASP A 264 31.70 32.71 -21.46
N LEU A 265 31.80 31.38 -21.67
CA LEU A 265 31.37 30.72 -22.92
C LEU A 265 29.84 30.64 -23.03
N PHE A 266 29.12 30.81 -21.90
CA PHE A 266 27.68 30.72 -21.84
C PHE A 266 27.08 31.95 -21.15
N PRO A 267 27.17 33.14 -21.76
CA PRO A 267 26.74 34.39 -21.15
C PRO A 267 25.22 34.33 -20.88
N GLY A 268 24.80 34.76 -19.68
CA GLY A 268 23.39 34.78 -19.29
C GLY A 268 22.80 33.43 -18.87
N CYS A 269 23.61 32.36 -18.72
CA CYS A 269 23.17 31.06 -18.27
C CYS A 269 22.81 31.08 -16.79
N SER A 270 21.58 31.48 -16.48
CA SER A 270 21.06 31.56 -15.10
C SER A 270 20.85 30.19 -14.41
N SER A 271 20.71 29.12 -15.20
CA SER A 271 20.57 27.75 -14.63
C SER A 271 21.87 27.20 -14.01
N GLY A 272 23.04 27.69 -14.51
CA GLY A 272 24.35 27.15 -14.16
C GLY A 272 24.63 25.73 -14.71
N PHE A 273 23.79 25.27 -15.63
CA PHE A 273 23.87 23.93 -16.26
C PHE A 273 23.75 24.04 -17.79
N LEU A 274 24.29 23.01 -18.44
CA LEU A 274 24.28 22.86 -19.89
C LEU A 274 23.52 21.61 -20.30
N ALA A 275 23.02 21.62 -21.54
CA ALA A 275 22.57 20.44 -22.25
C ALA A 275 23.26 20.38 -23.61
N ARG A 276 23.53 19.17 -24.11
CA ARG A 276 24.05 18.95 -25.46
C ARG A 276 22.98 19.24 -26.52
N ASN A 277 23.35 19.87 -27.61
CA ASN A 277 22.48 20.02 -28.77
C ASN A 277 22.17 18.64 -29.39
N PRO A 278 20.92 18.29 -29.75
CA PRO A 278 20.55 16.95 -30.16
C PRO A 278 21.38 16.33 -31.29
N SER A 279 21.79 17.13 -32.28
CA SER A 279 22.58 16.68 -33.44
C SER A 279 24.10 16.86 -33.31
N ALA A 280 24.58 17.38 -32.16
CA ALA A 280 25.99 17.67 -31.95
C ALA A 280 26.79 16.45 -31.53
N SER A 281 28.10 16.44 -31.74
CA SER A 281 29.00 15.37 -31.33
C SER A 281 29.20 15.30 -29.82
N GLY A 282 29.11 16.44 -29.14
CA GLY A 282 29.42 16.62 -27.74
C GLY A 282 30.91 16.85 -27.44
N LEU A 283 31.74 16.97 -28.47
CA LEU A 283 33.20 17.12 -28.33
C LEU A 283 33.69 18.57 -28.36
N ASN A 284 32.84 19.54 -28.70
CA ASN A 284 33.19 20.93 -28.73
C ASN A 284 32.31 21.77 -27.77
N VAL A 285 32.94 22.27 -26.70
CA VAL A 285 32.22 22.98 -25.63
C VAL A 285 31.50 24.24 -26.18
N ALA A 286 32.09 24.96 -27.09
CA ALA A 286 31.56 26.24 -27.56
C ALA A 286 30.37 26.13 -28.53
N THR A 287 30.26 25.02 -29.27
CA THR A 287 29.22 24.82 -30.31
C THR A 287 28.21 23.74 -30.02
N ASP A 288 28.60 22.73 -29.25
CA ASP A 288 27.80 21.53 -29.08
C ASP A 288 26.83 21.61 -27.91
N TYR A 289 26.92 22.64 -27.07
CA TYR A 289 26.14 22.78 -25.84
C TYR A 289 25.40 24.12 -25.82
N HIS A 290 24.29 24.16 -25.11
CA HIS A 290 23.52 25.35 -24.79
C HIS A 290 23.20 25.42 -23.32
N CYS A 291 22.82 26.62 -22.84
CA CYS A 291 22.31 26.75 -21.45
C CYS A 291 21.07 25.92 -21.23
N TYR A 292 21.08 25.06 -20.19
CA TYR A 292 19.97 24.16 -19.87
C TYR A 292 18.67 24.95 -19.64
N ARG A 293 17.63 24.63 -20.40
CA ARG A 293 16.31 25.27 -20.35
C ARG A 293 15.37 24.53 -19.43
N ASN A 294 15.14 25.05 -18.23
CA ASN A 294 14.18 24.49 -17.29
C ASN A 294 12.72 24.58 -17.78
N ASN A 295 12.43 25.57 -18.62
CA ASN A 295 11.13 25.82 -19.25
C ASN A 295 11.32 26.11 -20.74
N ALA A 296 10.24 26.01 -21.53
CA ALA A 296 10.26 26.44 -22.92
C ALA A 296 10.54 27.95 -23.00
N THR A 297 11.40 28.34 -23.91
CA THR A 297 11.79 29.73 -24.19
C THR A 297 11.63 30.02 -25.69
N ALA A 298 11.87 31.27 -26.10
CA ALA A 298 11.91 31.62 -27.53
C ALA A 298 13.03 30.87 -28.31
N GLU A 299 14.06 30.42 -27.59
CA GLU A 299 15.23 29.72 -28.16
C GLU A 299 15.00 28.21 -28.30
N GLY A 300 13.94 27.66 -27.70
CA GLY A 300 13.61 26.25 -27.83
C GLY A 300 12.77 25.68 -26.69
N PRO A 301 12.40 24.40 -26.80
CA PRO A 301 11.62 23.69 -25.76
C PRO A 301 12.43 23.53 -24.50
N SER A 302 11.75 23.15 -23.41
CA SER A 302 12.39 22.69 -22.17
C SER A 302 13.28 21.47 -22.44
N ASP A 303 14.45 21.40 -21.80
CA ASP A 303 15.35 20.25 -21.86
C ASP A 303 14.97 19.16 -20.89
N LYS A 304 13.96 19.39 -20.04
CA LYS A 304 13.46 18.38 -19.09
C LYS A 304 12.84 17.19 -19.80
N TYR A 305 13.10 16.01 -19.27
CA TYR A 305 12.54 14.75 -19.77
C TYR A 305 11.15 14.49 -19.18
N ASN A 306 10.13 14.30 -20.03
CA ASN A 306 8.80 13.91 -19.58
C ASN A 306 8.74 12.40 -19.32
N TYR A 307 9.04 11.99 -18.10
CA TYR A 307 9.00 10.60 -17.66
C TYR A 307 7.55 10.07 -17.43
N ALA A 308 6.56 10.97 -17.36
CA ALA A 308 5.19 10.60 -17.03
C ALA A 308 4.56 9.69 -18.10
N THR A 309 4.84 9.96 -19.39
CA THR A 309 4.19 9.27 -20.51
C THR A 309 4.43 7.76 -20.53
N VAL A 310 5.57 7.30 -20.04
CA VAL A 310 5.98 5.88 -20.08
C VAL A 310 5.74 5.14 -18.76
N ASN A 311 5.35 5.85 -17.72
CA ASN A 311 5.01 5.25 -16.45
C ASN A 311 3.63 4.57 -16.50
N LEU A 312 3.40 3.57 -15.66
CA LEU A 312 2.08 2.98 -15.48
C LEU A 312 1.31 3.73 -14.38
N VAL A 313 0.03 4.04 -14.60
CA VAL A 313 -0.90 4.44 -13.53
C VAL A 313 -1.61 3.25 -12.93
N MET A 314 -1.78 2.15 -13.70
CA MET A 314 -2.29 0.86 -13.24
C MET A 314 -1.34 -0.23 -13.68
N THR A 315 -0.88 -1.08 -12.76
CA THR A 315 0.03 -2.19 -13.08
C THR A 315 -0.74 -3.38 -13.66
N PRO A 316 -0.23 -4.03 -14.73
CA PRO A 316 -0.82 -5.26 -15.21
C PRO A 316 -0.65 -6.38 -14.19
N GLN A 317 -1.70 -7.20 -14.04
CA GLN A 317 -1.74 -8.27 -13.07
C GLN A 317 -2.41 -9.51 -13.64
N GLU A 318 -1.87 -10.67 -13.32
CA GLU A 318 -2.47 -11.98 -13.62
C GLU A 318 -2.45 -12.81 -12.34
N ARG A 319 -3.60 -13.36 -11.96
CA ARG A 319 -3.78 -14.12 -10.73
C ARG A 319 -4.47 -15.45 -11.02
N THR A 320 -3.95 -16.50 -10.40
CA THR A 320 -4.57 -17.82 -10.39
C THR A 320 -4.67 -18.28 -8.96
N GLY A 321 -5.88 -18.59 -8.50
CA GLY A 321 -6.14 -19.05 -7.14
C GLY A 321 -6.75 -20.44 -7.15
N LEU A 322 -6.38 -21.23 -6.15
CA LEU A 322 -6.97 -22.52 -5.80
C LEU A 322 -7.39 -22.47 -4.34
N PHE A 323 -8.56 -23.00 -4.02
CA PHE A 323 -8.98 -23.10 -2.63
C PHE A 323 -9.73 -24.39 -2.34
N LEU A 324 -9.64 -24.80 -1.10
CA LEU A 324 -10.39 -25.90 -0.53
C LEU A 324 -10.85 -25.49 0.86
N ASN A 325 -12.15 -25.61 1.13
CA ASN A 325 -12.73 -25.41 2.45
C ASN A 325 -13.54 -26.64 2.77
N GLY A 326 -13.32 -27.27 3.92
CA GLY A 326 -14.05 -28.45 4.31
C GLY A 326 -14.11 -28.65 5.82
N ASN A 327 -15.19 -29.30 6.24
CA ASN A 327 -15.38 -29.75 7.61
C ASN A 327 -15.95 -31.16 7.62
N TYR A 328 -15.66 -31.90 8.67
CA TYR A 328 -16.16 -33.27 8.85
C TYR A 328 -16.40 -33.57 10.32
N LYS A 329 -17.63 -33.95 10.65
CA LYS A 329 -18.03 -34.42 11.97
C LYS A 329 -17.50 -35.84 12.22
N ILE A 330 -16.51 -35.98 13.05
CA ILE A 330 -15.93 -37.25 13.45
C ILE A 330 -16.88 -37.95 14.42
N THR A 331 -17.46 -37.18 15.33
CA THR A 331 -18.56 -37.51 16.23
C THR A 331 -19.55 -36.36 16.26
N ASP A 332 -20.68 -36.55 16.96
CA ASP A 332 -21.66 -35.45 17.12
C ASP A 332 -21.08 -34.20 17.82
N ASN A 333 -20.02 -34.39 18.59
CA ASN A 333 -19.40 -33.34 19.41
C ASN A 333 -17.98 -32.99 18.98
N VAL A 334 -17.44 -33.59 17.89
CA VAL A 334 -16.08 -33.33 17.41
C VAL A 334 -16.09 -33.21 15.90
N GLU A 335 -15.60 -32.11 15.40
CA GLU A 335 -15.47 -31.79 13.97
C GLU A 335 -14.01 -31.49 13.63
N ALA A 336 -13.54 -32.05 12.54
CA ALA A 336 -12.28 -31.62 11.89
C ALA A 336 -12.59 -30.59 10.82
N TYR A 337 -11.69 -29.62 10.66
CA TYR A 337 -11.77 -28.63 9.58
C TYR A 337 -10.46 -28.49 8.84
N LEU A 338 -10.55 -28.08 7.57
CA LEU A 338 -9.42 -27.84 6.69
C LEU A 338 -9.73 -26.69 5.74
N ASN A 339 -8.91 -25.64 5.77
CA ASN A 339 -8.92 -24.55 4.80
C ASN A 339 -7.56 -24.47 4.11
N VAL A 340 -7.55 -24.53 2.80
CA VAL A 340 -6.35 -24.37 1.97
C VAL A 340 -6.58 -23.27 0.95
N LEU A 341 -5.64 -22.38 0.86
CA LEU A 341 -5.59 -21.34 -0.16
C LEU A 341 -4.20 -21.37 -0.81
N HIS A 342 -4.17 -21.47 -2.12
CA HIS A 342 -2.99 -21.22 -2.95
C HIS A 342 -3.30 -20.13 -3.97
N ASN A 343 -2.48 -19.10 -4.03
CA ASN A 343 -2.60 -18.05 -5.04
C ASN A 343 -1.25 -17.78 -5.68
N LYS A 344 -1.24 -17.67 -6.99
CA LYS A 344 -0.10 -17.20 -7.77
C LYS A 344 -0.47 -15.89 -8.44
N THR A 345 0.30 -14.84 -8.16
CA THR A 345 0.19 -13.53 -8.79
C THR A 345 1.41 -13.29 -9.66
N SER A 346 1.19 -12.82 -10.89
CA SER A 346 2.21 -12.25 -11.75
C SER A 346 1.87 -10.80 -12.02
N ALA A 347 2.80 -9.89 -11.80
CA ALA A 347 2.62 -8.47 -12.01
C ALA A 347 3.87 -7.87 -12.63
N ALA A 348 3.72 -6.70 -13.26
CA ALA A 348 4.85 -5.98 -13.80
C ALA A 348 4.67 -4.48 -13.52
N PHE A 349 5.77 -3.76 -13.39
CA PHE A 349 5.73 -2.31 -13.41
C PHE A 349 6.68 -1.76 -14.47
N GLN A 350 6.48 -0.51 -14.84
CA GLN A 350 7.32 0.21 -15.79
C GLN A 350 7.51 1.65 -15.33
N LEU A 351 8.77 2.06 -15.30
CA LEU A 351 9.22 3.42 -15.05
C LEU A 351 10.02 3.92 -16.26
N ALA A 352 10.20 5.23 -16.32
CA ALA A 352 11.11 5.83 -17.29
C ALA A 352 12.53 5.23 -17.23
N PRO A 353 13.31 5.30 -18.31
CA PRO A 353 14.67 4.78 -18.37
C PRO A 353 15.52 5.20 -17.18
N ALA A 354 16.56 4.44 -16.87
CA ALA A 354 17.42 4.72 -15.72
C ALA A 354 18.05 6.12 -15.79
N VAL A 355 18.14 6.77 -14.64
CA VAL A 355 18.99 7.96 -14.48
C VAL A 355 20.43 7.50 -14.24
N PHE A 356 21.34 8.14 -14.93
CA PHE A 356 22.77 7.91 -14.85
C PHE A 356 23.47 9.20 -14.46
N GLY A 357 24.55 9.14 -13.72
CA GLY A 357 25.33 10.32 -13.43
C GLY A 357 26.22 10.22 -12.20
N THR A 358 26.91 11.29 -11.94
CA THR A 358 27.91 11.37 -10.88
C THR A 358 27.34 11.33 -9.46
N PRO A 359 26.09 11.74 -9.20
CA PRO A 359 25.45 11.48 -7.90
C PRO A 359 25.17 10.01 -7.63
N TYR A 360 25.15 9.19 -8.66
CA TYR A 360 24.80 7.76 -8.63
C TYR A 360 26.01 6.84 -8.86
N GLY A 361 27.22 7.32 -8.53
CA GLY A 361 28.43 6.52 -8.56
C GLY A 361 29.20 6.54 -9.90
N ALA A 362 28.79 7.38 -10.87
CA ALA A 362 29.61 7.61 -12.06
C ALA A 362 30.76 8.58 -11.73
N PHE A 363 31.90 8.34 -12.38
CA PHE A 363 33.04 9.26 -12.37
C PHE A 363 33.51 9.46 -13.81
N ILE A 364 33.61 10.73 -14.27
CA ILE A 364 34.06 11.04 -15.62
C ILE A 364 35.39 11.79 -15.54
N SER A 365 36.44 11.11 -16.01
CA SER A 365 37.80 11.68 -15.96
C SER A 365 37.97 12.86 -16.89
N LYS A 366 38.75 13.85 -16.45
CA LYS A 366 39.22 14.94 -17.29
C LYS A 366 40.10 14.46 -18.45
N ASP A 367 40.74 13.29 -18.31
CA ASP A 367 41.63 12.67 -19.28
C ASP A 367 40.91 11.69 -20.22
N SER A 368 39.55 11.66 -20.18
CA SER A 368 38.76 10.91 -21.13
C SER A 368 38.70 11.64 -22.46
N TYR A 369 38.95 10.95 -23.56
CA TYR A 369 38.82 11.46 -24.94
C TYR A 369 37.47 12.15 -25.19
N TYR A 370 36.43 11.60 -24.57
CA TYR A 370 35.07 12.10 -24.73
C TYR A 370 34.74 13.32 -23.85
N ASN A 371 35.64 13.73 -22.95
CA ASN A 371 35.41 14.84 -22.03
C ASN A 371 35.99 16.15 -22.59
N PRO A 372 35.17 16.99 -23.26
CA PRO A 372 35.66 18.23 -23.88
C PRO A 372 35.95 19.34 -22.86
N PHE A 373 35.49 19.16 -21.60
CA PHE A 373 35.59 20.19 -20.56
C PHE A 373 36.94 20.18 -19.83
N GLY A 374 37.72 19.12 -19.93
CA GLY A 374 39.05 19.03 -19.31
C GLY A 374 39.04 19.09 -17.77
N VAL A 375 37.90 18.81 -17.13
CA VAL A 375 37.74 18.71 -15.66
C VAL A 375 37.09 17.41 -15.28
N ASP A 376 37.38 16.91 -14.08
CA ASP A 376 36.72 15.73 -13.57
C ASP A 376 35.29 16.05 -13.18
N PHE A 377 34.35 15.18 -13.56
CA PHE A 377 32.97 15.24 -13.10
C PHE A 377 32.73 14.20 -12.00
N ALA A 378 32.37 14.67 -10.81
CA ALA A 378 32.05 13.89 -9.63
C ALA A 378 30.96 14.60 -8.80
N GLY A 379 30.35 13.90 -7.86
CA GLY A 379 29.26 14.48 -7.04
C GLY A 379 28.09 14.98 -7.90
N ASN A 380 27.51 16.11 -7.57
CA ASN A 380 26.31 16.66 -8.24
C ASN A 380 26.66 17.50 -9.50
N THR A 381 27.52 17.00 -10.38
CA THR A 381 28.01 17.77 -11.53
C THR A 381 27.51 17.33 -12.89
N PHE A 382 27.04 16.06 -12.99
CA PHE A 382 26.56 15.49 -14.26
C PHE A 382 25.44 14.49 -14.02
N THR A 383 24.33 14.60 -14.73
CA THR A 383 23.31 13.57 -14.83
C THR A 383 22.76 13.45 -16.25
N ALA A 384 22.31 12.26 -16.63
CA ALA A 384 21.70 11.99 -17.92
C ALA A 384 20.65 10.86 -17.82
N ARG A 385 19.94 10.59 -18.92
CA ARG A 385 18.94 9.53 -19.00
C ARG A 385 19.30 8.51 -20.07
N LEU A 386 19.29 7.23 -19.69
CA LEU A 386 19.73 6.11 -20.54
C LEU A 386 18.58 5.52 -21.36
N GLU A 387 18.05 6.28 -22.33
CA GLU A 387 16.92 5.81 -23.15
C GLU A 387 17.24 4.55 -23.97
N SER A 388 18.47 4.36 -24.39
CA SER A 388 18.90 3.20 -25.18
C SER A 388 18.87 1.88 -24.41
N LEU A 389 18.80 1.90 -23.07
CA LEU A 389 18.53 0.71 -22.25
C LEU A 389 17.04 0.35 -22.17
N GLY A 390 16.18 1.20 -22.73
CA GLY A 390 14.75 1.08 -22.55
C GLY A 390 14.26 1.52 -21.16
N ASN A 391 12.98 1.30 -20.92
CA ASN A 391 12.35 1.65 -19.66
C ASN A 391 12.81 0.70 -18.54
N ARG A 392 13.06 1.25 -17.34
CA ARG A 392 13.20 0.41 -16.14
C ARG A 392 11.88 -0.33 -15.93
N SER A 393 11.94 -1.62 -15.85
CA SER A 393 10.77 -2.46 -15.63
C SER A 393 11.09 -3.58 -14.66
N ALA A 394 10.09 -4.11 -13.98
CA ALA A 394 10.24 -5.34 -13.23
C ALA A 394 9.09 -6.29 -13.54
N SER A 395 9.42 -7.58 -13.51
CA SER A 395 8.45 -8.66 -13.50
C SER A 395 8.50 -9.33 -12.13
N SER A 396 7.37 -9.37 -11.44
CA SER A 396 7.24 -9.98 -10.12
C SER A 396 6.31 -11.17 -10.18
N GLY A 397 6.75 -12.29 -9.63
CA GLY A 397 5.93 -13.47 -9.38
C GLY A 397 5.81 -13.73 -7.89
N THR A 398 4.59 -13.79 -7.37
CA THR A 398 4.31 -14.06 -5.94
C THR A 398 3.43 -15.29 -5.81
N SER A 399 3.81 -16.26 -4.96
CA SER A 399 2.93 -17.31 -4.50
C SER A 399 2.59 -17.13 -3.02
N ASN A 400 1.32 -17.30 -2.70
CA ASN A 400 0.78 -17.23 -1.35
C ASN A 400 0.12 -18.57 -1.03
N ASP A 401 0.56 -19.22 0.03
CA ASP A 401 0.01 -20.47 0.53
C ASP A 401 -0.50 -20.25 1.95
N GLN A 402 -1.74 -20.63 2.22
CA GLN A 402 -2.34 -20.59 3.54
C GLN A 402 -3.02 -21.92 3.83
N LEU A 403 -2.68 -22.52 4.95
CA LEU A 403 -3.32 -23.71 5.50
C LEU A 403 -3.83 -23.39 6.90
N SER A 404 -5.10 -23.66 7.14
CA SER A 404 -5.69 -23.65 8.48
C SER A 404 -6.40 -24.97 8.70
N THR A 405 -6.03 -25.70 9.73
CA THR A 405 -6.61 -27.01 10.04
C THR A 405 -6.68 -27.24 11.55
N GLY A 406 -7.55 -28.12 11.96
CA GLY A 406 -7.68 -28.44 13.36
C GLY A 406 -8.92 -29.24 13.69
N PHE A 407 -9.18 -29.31 14.98
CA PHE A 407 -10.35 -29.95 15.54
C PHE A 407 -11.08 -28.93 16.40
N LYS A 408 -12.40 -28.93 16.31
CA LYS A 408 -13.27 -28.16 17.19
C LYS A 408 -14.37 -29.07 17.72
N GLY A 409 -14.89 -28.71 18.87
CA GLY A 409 -15.95 -29.53 19.44
C GLY A 409 -16.61 -28.85 20.62
N SER A 410 -17.56 -29.56 21.19
CA SER A 410 -18.28 -29.11 22.38
C SER A 410 -18.40 -30.24 23.42
N PHE A 411 -18.51 -29.84 24.69
CA PHE A 411 -18.77 -30.71 25.80
C PHE A 411 -19.60 -29.97 26.86
N SER A 412 -20.44 -30.67 27.57
CA SER A 412 -21.22 -30.12 28.70
C SER A 412 -20.46 -30.28 30.01
N VAL A 413 -20.49 -29.24 30.83
CA VAL A 413 -19.96 -29.22 32.18
C VAL A 413 -21.14 -29.12 33.18
N TRP A 414 -20.85 -28.85 34.45
CA TRP A 414 -21.87 -28.69 35.50
C TRP A 414 -23.03 -27.75 35.08
N ASN A 415 -24.24 -28.05 35.47
CA ASN A 415 -25.49 -27.35 35.15
C ASN A 415 -25.79 -27.25 33.65
N ASP A 416 -25.42 -28.29 32.88
CA ASP A 416 -25.63 -28.36 31.42
C ASP A 416 -25.03 -27.18 30.63
N GLN A 417 -24.08 -26.46 31.22
CA GLN A 417 -23.37 -25.39 30.50
C GLN A 417 -22.55 -25.99 29.37
N GLN A 418 -22.79 -25.54 28.16
CA GLN A 418 -22.08 -25.97 26.98
C GLN A 418 -20.76 -25.21 26.85
N TRP A 419 -19.66 -25.92 26.71
CA TRP A 419 -18.35 -25.42 26.41
C TRP A 419 -17.92 -25.84 25.01
N ASN A 420 -17.32 -24.92 24.28
CA ASN A 420 -16.72 -25.19 22.99
C ASN A 420 -15.19 -25.09 23.11
N TRP A 421 -14.51 -25.90 22.34
CA TRP A 421 -13.06 -25.92 22.27
C TRP A 421 -12.60 -25.97 20.83
N GLU A 422 -11.41 -25.42 20.55
CA GLU A 422 -10.75 -25.52 19.28
C GLU A 422 -9.25 -25.75 19.49
N LEU A 423 -8.69 -26.74 18.79
CA LEU A 423 -7.26 -26.98 18.66
C LEU A 423 -6.90 -26.74 17.21
N GLY A 424 -6.17 -25.66 16.95
CA GLY A 424 -5.89 -25.18 15.61
C GLY A 424 -4.40 -25.14 15.28
N PHE A 425 -4.11 -25.31 14.00
CA PHE A 425 -2.81 -25.15 13.40
C PHE A 425 -2.95 -24.34 12.11
N ASP A 426 -2.21 -23.22 12.02
CA ASP A 426 -2.15 -22.39 10.82
C ASP A 426 -0.71 -22.35 10.29
N TYR A 427 -0.59 -22.40 8.98
CA TYR A 427 0.66 -22.25 8.25
C TYR A 427 0.47 -21.28 7.09
N GLY A 428 1.25 -20.22 7.08
CA GLY A 428 1.33 -19.26 5.98
C GLY A 428 2.71 -19.29 5.33
N HIS A 429 2.75 -19.18 4.02
CA HIS A 429 3.99 -19.05 3.26
C HIS A 429 3.81 -18.09 2.09
N VAL A 430 4.74 -17.15 1.94
CA VAL A 430 4.79 -16.23 0.80
C VAL A 430 6.17 -16.33 0.18
N HIS A 431 6.20 -16.56 -1.12
CA HIS A 431 7.41 -16.49 -1.93
C HIS A 431 7.22 -15.50 -3.06
N GLN A 432 8.08 -14.49 -3.12
CA GLN A 432 8.09 -13.48 -4.17
C GLN A 432 9.47 -13.47 -4.84
N SER A 433 9.46 -13.48 -6.18
CA SER A 433 10.66 -13.29 -7.01
C SER A 433 10.42 -12.11 -7.93
N THR A 434 11.34 -11.14 -7.91
CA THR A 434 11.28 -9.95 -8.75
C THR A 434 12.55 -9.84 -9.57
N THR A 435 12.40 -9.69 -10.89
CA THR A 435 13.50 -9.42 -11.81
C THR A 435 13.33 -8.03 -12.39
N THR A 436 14.32 -7.18 -12.18
CA THR A 436 14.35 -5.81 -12.67
C THR A 436 15.24 -5.70 -13.91
N TYR A 437 14.79 -4.96 -14.91
CA TYR A 437 15.44 -4.74 -16.20
C TYR A 437 15.68 -3.25 -16.46
N GLY A 438 16.49 -2.94 -17.48
CA GLY A 438 16.83 -1.57 -17.87
C GLY A 438 17.83 -0.90 -16.92
N LEU A 439 18.66 -1.71 -16.26
CA LEU A 439 19.68 -1.26 -15.32
C LEU A 439 21.08 -1.32 -15.95
N PRO A 440 21.92 -0.27 -15.82
CA PRO A 440 23.30 -0.29 -16.26
C PRO A 440 24.20 -0.93 -15.20
N ASN A 441 25.14 -1.77 -15.59
CA ASN A 441 26.19 -2.24 -14.71
C ASN A 441 27.33 -1.21 -14.65
N MET A 442 27.40 -0.45 -13.57
CA MET A 442 28.35 0.63 -13.36
C MET A 442 29.80 0.14 -13.26
N SER A 443 30.03 -1.12 -12.85
CA SER A 443 31.38 -1.69 -12.83
C SER A 443 31.95 -1.92 -14.22
N VAL A 444 31.07 -2.06 -15.23
CA VAL A 444 31.43 -2.17 -16.64
C VAL A 444 31.58 -0.79 -17.27
N LEU A 445 30.71 0.18 -16.93
CA LEU A 445 30.69 1.51 -17.54
C LEU A 445 31.76 2.46 -16.98
N ASN A 446 32.01 2.45 -15.66
CA ASN A 446 32.92 3.39 -15.02
C ASN A 446 34.35 3.36 -15.59
N PRO A 447 34.96 2.19 -15.86
CA PRO A 447 36.28 2.15 -16.51
C PRO A 447 36.30 2.85 -17.85
N GLY A 448 35.22 2.73 -18.66
CA GLY A 448 35.08 3.36 -19.99
C GLY A 448 34.98 4.88 -19.95
N MET A 449 34.68 5.49 -18.79
CA MET A 449 34.68 6.96 -18.55
C MET A 449 35.99 7.46 -17.95
N GLY A 450 36.93 6.55 -17.70
CA GLY A 450 38.28 6.85 -17.25
C GLY A 450 39.15 7.50 -18.34
N PRO A 451 40.48 7.60 -18.15
CA PRO A 451 41.38 8.05 -19.18
C PRO A 451 41.23 7.25 -20.46
N SER A 452 41.17 7.93 -21.58
CA SER A 452 41.05 7.31 -22.91
C SER A 452 41.65 8.20 -24.00
N PHE A 453 42.11 7.59 -25.10
CA PHE A 453 42.74 8.30 -26.22
C PHE A 453 42.25 7.78 -27.57
N TYR A 454 42.32 8.65 -28.57
CA TYR A 454 42.02 8.29 -29.97
C TYR A 454 43.32 7.84 -30.67
N ASP A 455 43.33 6.59 -31.17
CA ASP A 455 44.43 6.09 -31.97
C ASP A 455 44.20 6.45 -33.46
N GLN A 456 45.05 7.30 -33.99
CA GLN A 456 44.99 7.74 -35.40
C GLN A 456 45.24 6.61 -36.40
N THR A 457 45.91 5.52 -35.98
CA THR A 457 46.25 4.41 -36.84
C THR A 457 45.05 3.51 -37.09
N SER A 458 44.31 3.17 -36.02
CA SER A 458 43.13 2.31 -36.11
C SER A 458 41.85 3.13 -36.32
N GLY A 459 41.83 4.41 -36.03
CA GLY A 459 40.66 5.26 -36.06
C GLY A 459 39.69 4.98 -34.90
N GLN A 460 40.19 4.37 -33.83
CA GLN A 460 39.36 3.96 -32.68
C GLN A 460 39.79 4.66 -31.39
N VAL A 461 38.88 4.72 -30.43
CA VAL A 461 39.15 5.18 -29.06
C VAL A 461 39.43 3.96 -28.17
N PHE A 462 40.49 4.03 -27.38
CA PHE A 462 40.90 3.03 -26.40
C PHE A 462 40.90 3.62 -24.98
N CYS A 463 40.55 2.80 -23.99
CA CYS A 463 40.79 3.14 -22.56
C CYS A 463 42.28 3.04 -22.26
N GLY A 464 42.80 4.01 -21.51
CA GLY A 464 44.22 4.11 -21.19
C GLY A 464 44.74 5.52 -21.43
N THR A 465 46.07 5.72 -21.16
CA THR A 465 46.70 7.02 -21.29
C THR A 465 47.48 7.16 -22.61
N GLY A 466 47.57 6.07 -23.39
CA GLY A 466 48.26 6.03 -24.66
C GLY A 466 48.44 4.61 -25.21
N PRO A 467 49.07 4.43 -26.42
CA PRO A 467 49.19 3.15 -27.07
C PRO A 467 49.95 2.09 -26.25
N ASP A 468 50.83 2.51 -25.37
CA ASP A 468 51.63 1.65 -24.50
C ASP A 468 50.93 1.32 -23.17
N ASP A 469 49.75 1.89 -22.92
CA ASP A 469 49.00 1.75 -21.68
C ASP A 469 47.47 1.54 -21.94
N ILE A 470 47.16 0.58 -22.75
CA ILE A 470 45.78 0.18 -23.05
C ILE A 470 45.23 -0.70 -21.96
N ILE A 471 44.04 -0.37 -21.45
CA ILE A 471 43.32 -1.15 -20.43
C ILE A 471 42.53 -2.26 -21.12
N ASP A 472 42.99 -3.51 -21.01
CA ASP A 472 42.34 -4.67 -21.60
C ASP A 472 40.93 -4.89 -21.00
N GLY A 473 39.95 -5.22 -21.86
CA GLY A 473 38.59 -5.48 -21.45
C GLY A 473 37.74 -4.24 -21.12
N CYS A 474 38.33 -3.06 -21.23
CA CYS A 474 37.61 -1.80 -21.10
C CYS A 474 37.03 -1.36 -22.44
N THR A 475 35.72 -1.00 -22.43
CA THR A 475 35.04 -0.39 -23.59
C THR A 475 34.88 1.11 -23.35
N PRO A 476 35.46 1.98 -24.16
CA PRO A 476 35.30 3.43 -24.02
C PRO A 476 33.84 3.82 -24.10
N PHE A 477 33.40 4.69 -23.18
CA PHE A 477 32.02 5.12 -23.05
C PHE A 477 31.92 6.64 -23.10
N ASN A 478 31.06 7.17 -24.02
CA ASN A 478 30.83 8.60 -24.16
C ASN A 478 29.61 9.09 -23.41
N PRO A 479 29.74 9.58 -22.15
CA PRO A 479 28.60 10.05 -21.35
C PRO A 479 27.99 11.34 -21.92
N PHE A 480 28.73 12.10 -22.73
CA PHE A 480 28.28 13.35 -23.31
C PHE A 480 27.49 13.16 -24.60
N ASN A 481 27.50 11.94 -25.20
CA ASN A 481 26.67 11.63 -26.38
C ASN A 481 26.07 10.23 -26.28
N LEU A 482 24.97 10.10 -25.53
CA LEU A 482 24.26 8.83 -25.32
C LEU A 482 23.50 8.33 -26.55
N GLN A 483 23.47 9.10 -27.65
CA GLN A 483 22.88 8.71 -28.92
C GLN A 483 23.92 8.19 -29.93
N ASP A 484 25.20 8.27 -29.60
CA ASP A 484 26.27 7.69 -30.42
C ASP A 484 26.13 6.15 -30.49
N PRO A 485 26.24 5.52 -31.71
CA PRO A 485 26.05 4.09 -31.86
C PRO A 485 27.01 3.23 -31.02
N ASN A 486 28.26 3.67 -30.81
CA ASN A 486 29.23 2.92 -30.02
C ASN A 486 28.87 3.01 -28.51
N THR A 487 28.42 4.20 -28.09
CA THR A 487 27.92 4.42 -26.73
C THR A 487 26.66 3.57 -26.45
N ILE A 488 25.74 3.50 -27.39
CA ILE A 488 24.55 2.63 -27.29
C ILE A 488 24.96 1.17 -27.19
N ALA A 489 25.91 0.70 -28.03
CA ALA A 489 26.41 -0.67 -27.96
C ALA A 489 27.09 -0.99 -26.62
N ALA A 490 27.90 -0.06 -26.08
CA ALA A 490 28.52 -0.21 -24.78
C ALA A 490 27.47 -0.28 -23.64
N LEU A 491 26.42 0.57 -23.69
CA LEU A 491 25.30 0.54 -22.73
C LEU A 491 24.54 -0.78 -22.80
N GLN A 492 24.22 -1.27 -24.00
CA GLN A 492 23.51 -2.53 -24.18
C GLN A 492 24.34 -3.74 -23.69
N ALA A 493 25.67 -3.71 -23.91
CA ALA A 493 26.58 -4.73 -23.38
C ALA A 493 26.71 -4.69 -21.85
N ALA A 494 26.55 -3.51 -21.25
CA ALA A 494 26.57 -3.31 -19.79
C ALA A 494 25.18 -3.54 -19.13
N ALA A 495 24.13 -3.76 -19.91
CA ALA A 495 22.80 -4.00 -19.36
C ALA A 495 22.75 -5.30 -18.56
N SER A 496 22.31 -5.24 -17.32
CA SER A 496 22.23 -6.41 -16.44
C SER A 496 20.89 -6.42 -15.71
N PRO A 497 20.17 -7.56 -15.72
CA PRO A 497 19.00 -7.71 -14.85
C PRO A 497 19.45 -7.87 -13.40
N GLY A 498 18.64 -7.36 -12.47
CA GLY A 498 18.81 -7.58 -11.04
C GLY A 498 17.69 -8.47 -10.50
N VAL A 499 18.01 -9.45 -9.68
CA VAL A 499 17.04 -10.37 -9.09
C VAL A 499 16.96 -10.20 -7.58
N SER A 500 15.74 -10.16 -7.04
CA SER A 500 15.49 -10.24 -5.60
C SER A 500 14.44 -11.30 -5.31
N ASN A 501 14.64 -12.06 -4.23
CA ASN A 501 13.71 -13.08 -3.76
C ASN A 501 13.38 -12.82 -2.28
N LEU A 502 12.10 -12.92 -1.94
CA LEU A 502 11.59 -12.79 -0.59
C LEU A 502 10.84 -14.07 -0.22
N PHE A 503 11.15 -14.61 0.95
CA PHE A 503 10.45 -15.72 1.57
C PHE A 503 9.94 -15.27 2.93
N SER A 504 8.65 -15.45 3.18
CA SER A 504 8.03 -15.21 4.48
C SER A 504 7.25 -16.44 4.90
N LYS A 505 7.32 -16.77 6.19
CA LYS A 505 6.69 -17.96 6.77
C LYS A 505 6.11 -17.62 8.13
N GLU A 506 4.88 -18.05 8.37
CA GLU A 506 4.23 -17.98 9.67
C GLU A 506 3.71 -19.37 10.08
N THR A 507 3.80 -19.67 11.37
CA THR A 507 3.17 -20.86 11.96
C THR A 507 2.48 -20.46 13.24
N VAL A 508 1.20 -20.82 13.39
CA VAL A 508 0.41 -20.58 14.61
C VAL A 508 -0.11 -21.91 15.14
N LYS A 509 0.04 -22.13 16.43
CA LYS A 509 -0.60 -23.23 17.18
C LYS A 509 -1.47 -22.60 18.23
N ARG A 510 -2.73 -23.01 18.30
CA ARG A 510 -3.69 -22.41 19.22
C ARG A 510 -4.56 -23.44 19.92
N LEU A 511 -4.98 -23.07 21.10
CA LEU A 511 -5.99 -23.76 21.88
C LEU A 511 -6.94 -22.72 22.45
N ASP A 512 -8.20 -22.80 22.10
CA ASP A 512 -9.24 -21.88 22.50
C ASP A 512 -10.37 -22.67 23.20
N LEU A 513 -10.91 -22.08 24.26
CA LEU A 513 -12.01 -22.63 25.06
C LEU A 513 -13.00 -21.49 25.35
N ASN A 514 -14.30 -21.73 25.15
CA ASN A 514 -15.33 -20.76 25.54
C ASN A 514 -16.60 -21.47 26.00
N GLY A 515 -17.30 -20.92 27.01
CA GLY A 515 -18.55 -21.47 27.50
C GLY A 515 -19.15 -20.68 28.65
N GLY A 516 -20.31 -21.15 29.10
CA GLY A 516 -21.00 -20.61 30.26
C GLY A 516 -20.33 -21.00 31.58
N LEU A 517 -20.26 -20.07 32.52
CA LEU A 517 -19.75 -20.29 33.88
C LEU A 517 -20.89 -20.45 34.88
N PHE A 518 -21.71 -19.41 34.99
CA PHE A 518 -22.82 -19.36 35.99
C PHE A 518 -24.02 -18.68 35.37
N GLU A 519 -25.21 -19.09 35.80
CA GLU A 519 -26.45 -18.37 35.56
C GLU A 519 -26.57 -17.20 36.56
N LEU A 520 -26.59 -15.96 36.05
CA LEU A 520 -26.93 -14.78 36.82
C LEU A 520 -28.40 -14.40 36.58
N PRO A 521 -29.02 -13.56 37.40
CA PRO A 521 -30.41 -13.14 37.17
C PRO A 521 -30.65 -12.53 35.81
N ALA A 522 -29.62 -11.95 35.21
CA ALA A 522 -29.70 -11.28 33.89
C ALA A 522 -29.30 -12.21 32.71
N GLY A 523 -28.85 -13.42 32.97
CA GLY A 523 -28.43 -14.39 31.95
C GLY A 523 -27.13 -15.11 32.29
N THR A 524 -26.63 -15.92 31.37
CA THR A 524 -25.42 -16.74 31.57
C THR A 524 -24.15 -15.87 31.47
N MET A 525 -23.33 -15.90 32.55
CA MET A 525 -21.98 -15.36 32.51
C MET A 525 -21.09 -16.29 31.66
N GLN A 526 -20.37 -15.76 30.69
CA GLN A 526 -19.54 -16.54 29.75
C GLN A 526 -18.08 -16.20 29.89
N LEU A 527 -17.21 -17.19 29.68
CA LEU A 527 -15.75 -17.05 29.67
C LEU A 527 -15.18 -17.65 28.40
N ALA A 528 -14.27 -16.89 27.75
CA ALA A 528 -13.39 -17.41 26.72
C ALA A 528 -11.94 -17.31 27.21
N VAL A 529 -11.15 -18.35 27.03
CA VAL A 529 -9.72 -18.40 27.35
C VAL A 529 -8.98 -19.09 26.22
N GLY A 530 -7.75 -18.68 25.98
CA GLY A 530 -6.94 -19.35 24.96
C GLY A 530 -5.45 -19.13 25.11
N TYR A 531 -4.72 -19.95 24.40
CA TYR A 531 -3.26 -19.91 24.31
C TYR A 531 -2.80 -20.06 22.87
N ASN A 532 -1.93 -19.14 22.42
CA ASN A 532 -1.36 -19.14 21.08
C ASN A 532 0.17 -19.15 21.15
N TYR A 533 0.78 -19.95 20.28
CA TYR A 533 2.21 -19.88 19.99
C TYR A 533 2.40 -19.62 18.52
N ARG A 534 3.00 -18.45 18.18
CA ARG A 534 3.26 -18.03 16.82
C ARG A 534 4.74 -17.85 16.57
N THR A 535 5.19 -18.28 15.40
CA THR A 535 6.53 -18.01 14.88
C THR A 535 6.41 -17.36 13.51
N GLU A 536 7.24 -16.37 13.26
CA GLU A 536 7.33 -15.68 11.99
C GLU A 536 8.79 -15.54 11.58
N TYR A 537 9.07 -15.76 10.31
CA TYR A 537 10.40 -15.69 9.74
C TYR A 537 10.37 -15.11 8.34
N ILE A 538 11.30 -14.19 8.04
CA ILE A 538 11.51 -13.60 6.71
C ILE A 538 12.97 -13.80 6.32
N HIS A 539 13.16 -14.14 5.04
CA HIS A 539 14.46 -14.20 4.39
C HIS A 539 14.35 -13.57 3.00
N SER A 540 15.17 -12.57 2.74
CA SER A 540 15.26 -11.91 1.44
C SER A 540 16.69 -11.97 0.94
N ASN A 541 16.84 -12.46 -0.29
CA ASN A 541 18.09 -12.44 -1.03
C ASN A 541 18.01 -11.41 -2.15
N VAL A 542 19.08 -10.65 -2.29
CA VAL A 542 19.22 -9.63 -3.33
C VAL A 542 20.48 -9.93 -4.13
N ASP A 543 20.38 -9.81 -5.45
CA ASP A 543 21.54 -9.92 -6.36
C ASP A 543 22.68 -8.99 -5.90
N THR A 544 23.93 -9.45 -5.99
CA THR A 544 25.09 -8.68 -5.55
C THR A 544 25.21 -7.33 -6.25
N GLY A 545 24.77 -7.25 -7.50
CA GLY A 545 24.74 -6.00 -8.26
C GLY A 545 23.71 -4.96 -7.75
N LEU A 546 22.72 -5.40 -6.95
CA LEU A 546 21.71 -4.53 -6.32
C LEU A 546 22.07 -4.16 -4.87
N ILE A 547 23.12 -4.73 -4.28
CA ILE A 547 23.49 -4.44 -2.89
C ILE A 547 23.92 -2.98 -2.76
N VAL A 548 23.23 -2.26 -1.87
CA VAL A 548 23.54 -0.85 -1.59
C VAL A 548 24.86 -0.72 -0.83
N ASP A 549 25.69 0.21 -1.26
CA ASP A 549 26.92 0.59 -0.59
C ASP A 549 26.67 1.69 0.48
N PHE A 550 27.75 2.11 1.15
CA PHE A 550 27.68 3.19 2.16
C PHE A 550 27.31 4.57 1.62
N ASN A 551 27.32 4.76 0.29
CA ASN A 551 26.94 6.01 -0.36
C ASN A 551 25.50 5.98 -0.90
N GLY A 552 24.78 4.89 -0.66
CA GLY A 552 23.43 4.71 -1.20
C GLY A 552 23.37 4.21 -2.64
N ASN A 553 24.52 3.86 -3.24
CA ASN A 553 24.62 3.36 -4.62
C ASN A 553 24.74 1.83 -4.66
N CYS A 554 24.56 1.26 -5.84
CA CYS A 554 24.84 -0.14 -6.12
C CYS A 554 25.40 -0.31 -7.54
N THR A 555 26.01 -1.44 -7.83
CA THR A 555 26.64 -1.73 -9.11
C THR A 555 25.68 -1.58 -10.29
N LEU A 556 24.40 -1.92 -10.11
CA LEU A 556 23.37 -1.75 -11.15
C LEU A 556 22.75 -0.32 -11.19
N GLY A 557 23.28 0.62 -10.43
CA GLY A 557 23.00 2.06 -10.52
C GLY A 557 21.59 2.49 -10.12
N SER A 558 20.69 1.55 -9.79
CA SER A 558 19.30 1.87 -9.41
C SER A 558 18.63 0.67 -8.76
N GLN A 559 17.53 0.91 -8.00
CA GLN A 559 16.74 -0.11 -7.30
C GLN A 559 17.57 -0.92 -6.27
N CYS A 560 18.53 -0.26 -5.66
CA CYS A 560 19.46 -0.87 -4.71
C CYS A 560 18.76 -1.24 -3.41
N GLY A 561 19.13 -2.39 -2.87
CA GLY A 561 18.61 -2.92 -1.60
C GLY A 561 19.66 -3.75 -0.88
N SER A 562 19.28 -4.43 0.17
CA SER A 562 20.14 -5.41 0.84
C SER A 562 19.37 -6.63 1.29
N ALA A 563 20.09 -7.72 1.52
CA ALA A 563 19.52 -8.93 2.08
C ALA A 563 18.93 -8.65 3.48
N LEU A 564 17.82 -9.34 3.78
CA LEU A 564 17.15 -9.31 5.07
C LEU A 564 17.00 -10.74 5.57
N GLN A 565 17.32 -11.00 6.83
CA GLN A 565 17.02 -12.27 7.47
C GLN A 565 16.68 -12.03 8.92
N GLY A 566 15.55 -12.54 9.38
CA GLY A 566 15.14 -12.42 10.76
C GLY A 566 13.86 -13.16 11.06
N GLY A 567 13.56 -13.26 12.36
CA GLY A 567 12.32 -13.86 12.82
C GLY A 567 12.11 -13.65 14.31
N TYR A 568 10.88 -13.87 14.72
CA TYR A 568 10.51 -13.85 16.13
C TYR A 568 9.54 -14.99 16.47
N ASN A 569 9.41 -15.24 17.75
CA ASN A 569 8.31 -16.03 18.29
C ASN A 569 7.59 -15.26 19.39
N VAL A 570 6.30 -15.55 19.51
CA VAL A 570 5.44 -14.98 20.55
C VAL A 570 4.61 -16.07 21.22
N LYS A 571 4.53 -16.00 22.54
CA LYS A 571 3.63 -16.78 23.39
C LYS A 571 2.56 -15.85 23.92
N GLU A 572 1.30 -16.20 23.71
CA GLU A 572 0.17 -15.38 24.07
C GLU A 572 -0.84 -16.19 24.88
N ALA A 573 -1.39 -15.57 25.92
CA ALA A 573 -2.53 -16.09 26.66
C ALA A 573 -3.58 -14.99 26.79
N TYR A 574 -4.85 -15.35 26.65
CA TYR A 574 -5.94 -14.39 26.79
C TYR A 574 -7.09 -14.94 27.61
N ALA A 575 -7.85 -14.02 28.21
CA ALA A 575 -9.14 -14.31 28.84
C ALA A 575 -10.14 -13.20 28.50
N GLU A 576 -11.37 -13.57 28.19
CA GLU A 576 -12.48 -12.65 27.93
C GLU A 576 -13.69 -13.11 28.75
N LEU A 577 -14.25 -12.23 29.57
CA LEU A 577 -15.36 -12.48 30.45
C LEU A 577 -16.56 -11.60 30.05
N PHE A 578 -17.67 -12.20 29.73
CA PHE A 578 -18.95 -11.53 29.51
C PHE A 578 -19.86 -11.70 30.74
N VAL A 579 -20.37 -10.59 31.26
CA VAL A 579 -21.18 -10.51 32.44
C VAL A 579 -22.49 -9.79 32.12
N PRO A 580 -23.63 -10.49 32.00
CA PRO A 580 -24.93 -9.83 31.97
C PRO A 580 -25.24 -9.30 33.37
N ILE A 581 -25.35 -7.98 33.52
CA ILE A 581 -25.46 -7.31 34.83
C ILE A 581 -26.93 -7.16 35.22
N LEU A 582 -27.75 -6.59 34.32
CA LEU A 582 -29.16 -6.29 34.53
C LEU A 582 -29.97 -6.64 33.28
N LYS A 583 -31.22 -7.08 33.48
CA LYS A 583 -32.15 -7.38 32.40
C LYS A 583 -33.60 -7.10 32.83
N ASP A 584 -34.40 -6.65 31.87
CA ASP A 584 -35.87 -6.45 31.98
C ASP A 584 -36.30 -5.57 33.17
N LEU A 585 -35.50 -4.51 33.43
CA LEU A 585 -35.83 -3.46 34.40
C LEU A 585 -36.26 -2.17 33.69
N PRO A 586 -37.01 -1.24 34.37
CA PRO A 586 -37.33 0.05 33.77
C PRO A 586 -36.07 0.79 33.27
N PHE A 587 -36.05 1.19 32.00
CA PHE A 587 -34.93 1.79 31.28
C PHE A 587 -33.66 0.91 31.20
N VAL A 588 -33.76 -0.39 31.45
CA VAL A 588 -32.67 -1.35 31.33
C VAL A 588 -33.23 -2.67 30.80
N HIS A 589 -33.51 -2.69 29.47
CA HIS A 589 -33.85 -3.97 28.79
C HIS A 589 -32.71 -4.95 28.91
N ALA A 590 -31.44 -4.49 28.70
CA ALA A 590 -30.24 -5.26 28.96
C ALA A 590 -29.07 -4.34 29.33
N LEU A 591 -28.22 -4.81 30.26
CA LEU A 591 -26.93 -4.14 30.58
C LEU A 591 -25.87 -5.24 30.72
N ASN A 592 -24.89 -5.23 29.79
CA ASN A 592 -23.85 -6.25 29.74
C ASN A 592 -22.46 -5.59 29.81
N LEU A 593 -21.53 -6.24 30.47
CA LEU A 593 -20.12 -5.85 30.55
C LEU A 593 -19.24 -6.97 29.99
N THR A 594 -18.32 -6.61 29.10
CA THR A 594 -17.26 -7.50 28.65
C THR A 594 -15.90 -6.99 29.12
N VAL A 595 -15.10 -7.85 29.72
CA VAL A 595 -13.73 -7.55 30.15
C VAL A 595 -12.81 -8.55 29.49
N GLY A 596 -11.84 -8.07 28.72
CA GLY A 596 -10.84 -8.90 28.06
C GLY A 596 -9.43 -8.49 28.43
N ASP A 597 -8.52 -9.43 28.52
CA ASP A 597 -7.10 -9.20 28.71
C ASP A 597 -6.27 -10.18 27.91
N ARG A 598 -5.19 -9.70 27.29
CA ARG A 598 -4.22 -10.52 26.55
C ARG A 598 -2.82 -10.18 27.01
N TRP A 599 -2.09 -11.19 27.42
CA TRP A 599 -0.67 -11.14 27.67
C TRP A 599 0.10 -11.76 26.50
N SER A 600 1.07 -11.04 25.95
CA SER A 600 1.91 -11.48 24.84
C SER A 600 3.38 -11.34 25.22
N LYS A 601 4.18 -12.39 25.00
CA LYS A 601 5.64 -12.39 25.25
C LYS A 601 6.41 -12.72 23.99
N TYR A 602 7.10 -11.73 23.48
CA TYR A 602 8.00 -11.82 22.33
C TYR A 602 9.45 -12.07 22.78
N ASN A 603 10.19 -12.81 21.95
CA ASN A 603 11.63 -13.00 22.19
C ASN A 603 12.48 -11.78 21.82
N THR A 604 11.93 -10.80 21.07
CA THR A 604 12.66 -9.62 20.57
C THR A 604 12.62 -8.42 21.51
N PHE A 605 11.49 -8.11 22.13
CA PHE A 605 11.33 -6.89 22.95
C PHE A 605 10.65 -7.13 24.32
N GLY A 606 10.30 -8.38 24.67
CA GLY A 606 9.68 -8.69 25.97
C GLY A 606 8.16 -8.81 25.93
N SER A 607 7.46 -8.33 26.96
CA SER A 607 6.03 -8.59 27.18
C SER A 607 5.18 -7.35 27.04
N THR A 608 3.92 -7.55 26.55
CA THR A 608 2.87 -6.55 26.56
C THR A 608 1.62 -7.12 27.23
N ASN A 609 0.79 -6.24 27.78
CA ASN A 609 -0.50 -6.60 28.37
C ASN A 609 -1.57 -5.62 27.84
N ASN A 610 -2.65 -6.15 27.26
CA ASN A 610 -3.66 -5.38 26.53
C ASN A 610 -5.05 -5.72 27.06
N THR A 611 -5.60 -4.80 27.84
CA THR A 611 -6.90 -4.92 28.52
C THR A 611 -7.97 -4.17 27.72
N LYS A 612 -9.16 -4.74 27.63
CA LYS A 612 -10.38 -4.15 27.04
C LYS A 612 -11.52 -4.16 28.05
N PHE A 613 -12.27 -3.08 28.07
CA PHE A 613 -13.57 -2.97 28.73
C PHE A 613 -14.61 -2.56 27.69
N ALA A 614 -15.72 -3.27 27.64
CA ALA A 614 -16.82 -2.97 26.73
C ALA A 614 -18.15 -3.04 27.48
N LEU A 615 -18.99 -2.03 27.30
CA LEU A 615 -20.31 -1.90 27.91
C LEU A 615 -21.37 -1.85 26.83
N GLU A 616 -22.42 -2.65 26.99
CA GLU A 616 -23.61 -2.65 26.17
C GLU A 616 -24.81 -2.33 27.06
N TRP A 617 -25.50 -1.26 26.77
CA TRP A 617 -26.71 -0.87 27.49
C TRP A 617 -27.86 -0.70 26.50
N ARG A 618 -28.90 -1.52 26.66
CA ARG A 618 -30.18 -1.37 25.97
C ARG A 618 -31.20 -0.77 26.94
N PRO A 619 -31.47 0.53 26.92
CA PRO A 619 -32.53 1.12 27.72
C PRO A 619 -33.91 0.57 27.37
N ILE A 620 -34.13 0.36 26.08
CA ILE A 620 -35.28 -0.27 25.44
C ILE A 620 -34.78 -1.26 24.39
N GLU A 621 -35.63 -2.14 23.90
CA GLU A 621 -35.27 -3.16 22.91
C GLU A 621 -34.64 -2.58 21.63
N ASP A 622 -35.22 -1.46 21.14
CA ASP A 622 -34.84 -0.80 19.90
C ASP A 622 -33.55 0.01 19.97
N LEU A 623 -33.01 0.29 21.15
CA LEU A 623 -31.91 1.22 21.34
C LEU A 623 -30.75 0.56 22.08
N LEU A 624 -29.58 0.47 21.40
CA LEU A 624 -28.33 0.04 22.01
C LEU A 624 -27.38 1.24 22.14
N LEU A 625 -26.92 1.49 23.36
CA LEU A 625 -25.77 2.34 23.67
C LEU A 625 -24.58 1.42 23.95
N ARG A 626 -23.48 1.65 23.23
CA ARG A 626 -22.28 0.82 23.34
C ARG A 626 -21.05 1.66 23.58
N GLY A 627 -20.05 1.07 24.25
CA GLY A 627 -18.79 1.75 24.45
C GLY A 627 -17.68 0.78 24.73
N THR A 628 -16.52 1.02 24.12
CA THR A 628 -15.29 0.25 24.33
C THR A 628 -14.14 1.15 24.70
N VAL A 629 -13.27 0.67 25.59
CA VAL A 629 -11.97 1.26 25.90
C VAL A 629 -10.96 0.15 25.92
N SER A 630 -9.97 0.21 25.03
CA SER A 630 -8.95 -0.83 24.93
C SER A 630 -7.54 -0.27 24.87
N LYS A 631 -6.60 -1.01 25.47
CA LYS A 631 -5.18 -0.84 25.19
C LYS A 631 -4.87 -1.56 23.87
N VAL A 632 -4.10 -0.91 23.01
CA VAL A 632 -3.67 -1.44 21.73
C VAL A 632 -2.17 -1.40 21.60
N PHE A 633 -1.59 -2.33 20.83
CA PHE A 633 -0.17 -2.34 20.55
C PHE A 633 0.14 -2.93 19.18
N ARG A 634 1.31 -2.60 18.66
CA ARG A 634 1.93 -3.26 17.51
C ARG A 634 3.36 -3.67 17.87
N ALA A 635 3.70 -4.92 17.65
CA ALA A 635 5.07 -5.39 17.66
C ALA A 635 5.83 -4.79 16.46
N PRO A 636 7.11 -4.46 16.58
CA PRO A 636 7.94 -4.18 15.42
C PRO A 636 7.90 -5.38 14.47
N THR A 637 7.73 -5.14 13.19
CA THR A 637 7.85 -6.17 12.15
C THR A 637 9.30 -6.64 12.02
N ILE A 638 9.51 -7.77 11.37
CA ILE A 638 10.86 -8.26 11.08
C ILE A 638 11.62 -7.22 10.23
N GLY A 639 10.92 -6.54 9.31
CA GLY A 639 11.49 -5.44 8.54
C GLY A 639 11.88 -4.23 9.38
N ASP A 640 11.05 -3.84 10.35
CA ASP A 640 11.37 -2.73 11.27
C ASP A 640 12.63 -3.01 12.09
N ILE A 641 12.83 -4.27 12.53
CA ILE A 641 13.97 -4.68 13.37
C ILE A 641 15.22 -4.94 12.53
N PHE A 642 15.13 -5.88 11.57
CA PHE A 642 16.25 -6.47 10.85
C PHE A 642 16.39 -5.93 9.43
N GLY A 643 15.54 -4.99 9.01
CA GLY A 643 15.59 -4.41 7.67
C GLY A 643 16.99 -3.89 7.36
N GLY A 644 17.52 -4.30 6.23
CA GLY A 644 18.78 -3.82 5.72
C GLY A 644 18.65 -2.43 5.09
N ALA A 645 19.72 -2.00 4.45
CA ALA A 645 19.75 -0.75 3.72
C ALA A 645 19.04 -0.89 2.37
N ALA A 646 18.27 0.14 1.98
CA ALA A 646 17.68 0.28 0.66
C ALA A 646 17.92 1.71 0.16
N SER A 647 18.22 1.86 -1.14
CA SER A 647 18.37 3.19 -1.71
C SER A 647 17.05 3.95 -1.69
N ASP A 648 17.11 5.21 -1.30
CA ASP A 648 16.01 6.15 -1.42
C ASP A 648 16.50 7.44 -2.07
N ALA A 649 15.55 8.25 -2.55
CA ALA A 649 15.86 9.47 -3.27
C ALA A 649 14.93 10.63 -2.83
N PRO A 650 14.96 10.98 -1.54
CA PRO A 650 14.10 12.02 -0.99
C PRO A 650 14.51 13.42 -1.50
N LYS A 651 13.59 14.35 -1.36
CA LYS A 651 13.87 15.77 -1.47
C LYS A 651 13.88 16.40 -0.08
N ILE A 652 14.79 17.35 0.11
CA ILE A 652 14.79 18.19 1.28
C ILE A 652 14.34 19.61 0.89
N SER A 653 13.63 20.27 1.77
CA SER A 653 13.10 21.63 1.54
C SER A 653 14.05 22.73 1.98
N ARG A 654 14.96 22.41 2.89
CA ARG A 654 15.94 23.35 3.45
C ARG A 654 17.19 22.63 3.96
N ASP A 655 18.31 23.33 3.96
CA ASP A 655 19.52 22.92 4.68
C ASP A 655 19.89 24.04 5.69
N PRO A 656 19.95 23.76 7.00
CA PRO A 656 20.31 24.76 8.00
C PRO A 656 21.75 25.28 7.86
N CYS A 657 22.53 24.71 6.97
CA CYS A 657 23.91 25.11 6.68
C CYS A 657 24.01 26.10 5.50
N ASP A 658 22.91 26.46 4.85
CA ASP A 658 22.94 27.50 3.81
C ASP A 658 23.41 28.83 4.42
N GLY A 659 24.43 29.46 3.82
CA GLY A 659 25.03 30.67 4.33
C GLY A 659 25.83 30.48 5.65
N TYR A 660 26.32 29.28 5.94
CA TYR A 660 27.00 28.98 7.21
C TYR A 660 28.28 29.78 7.41
N THR A 661 28.33 30.53 8.50
CA THR A 661 29.51 31.36 8.89
C THR A 661 30.28 30.81 10.11
N GLY A 662 30.02 29.55 10.49
CA GLY A 662 30.52 28.97 11.73
C GLY A 662 29.45 29.05 12.82
N GLY A 663 29.81 28.75 14.06
CA GLY A 663 28.86 28.80 15.18
C GLY A 663 28.48 27.44 15.76
N GLY A 664 29.11 26.35 15.29
CA GLY A 664 29.05 25.05 15.95
C GLY A 664 27.77 24.25 15.70
N ASN A 665 27.01 24.54 14.63
CA ASN A 665 25.88 23.70 14.25
C ASN A 665 26.38 22.28 13.88
N PRO A 666 25.97 21.22 14.62
CA PRO A 666 26.50 19.88 14.42
C PRO A 666 26.09 19.26 13.07
N ALA A 667 25.03 19.77 12.41
CA ALA A 667 24.63 19.34 11.09
C ALA A 667 25.53 19.86 9.95
N CYS A 668 26.42 20.86 10.23
CA CYS A 668 27.22 21.56 9.23
C CYS A 668 28.67 21.08 9.15
N VAL A 669 28.91 19.80 9.41
CA VAL A 669 30.24 19.18 9.28
C VAL A 669 30.72 19.31 7.82
N ASN A 670 32.01 19.70 7.62
CA ASN A 670 32.66 19.93 6.32
C ASN A 670 32.09 21.08 5.48
N VAL A 671 31.10 21.84 5.99
CA VAL A 671 30.55 23.01 5.27
C VAL A 671 31.51 24.18 5.39
N PRO A 672 31.83 24.89 4.30
CA PRO A 672 32.62 26.13 4.34
C PRO A 672 32.00 27.14 5.30
N THR A 673 32.85 27.84 6.05
CA THR A 673 32.42 28.81 7.08
C THR A 673 32.49 30.26 6.62
N ASP A 674 32.65 30.51 5.33
CA ASP A 674 32.74 31.81 4.71
C ASP A 674 31.40 32.43 4.26
N GLY A 675 30.30 31.73 4.55
CA GLY A 675 28.96 32.17 4.17
C GLY A 675 28.59 31.91 2.72
N SER A 676 29.45 31.29 1.94
CA SER A 676 29.22 31.07 0.49
C SER A 676 28.41 29.80 0.20
N PHE A 677 28.29 28.90 1.16
CA PHE A 677 27.65 27.61 0.95
C PHE A 677 26.14 27.73 0.66
N VAL A 678 25.71 27.04 -0.38
CA VAL A 678 24.31 26.82 -0.72
C VAL A 678 24.12 25.36 -1.09
N ASN A 679 23.13 24.72 -0.52
CA ASN A 679 22.80 23.33 -0.85
C ASN A 679 22.14 23.25 -2.24
N GLU A 680 22.80 22.59 -3.19
CA GLU A 680 22.34 22.48 -4.58
C GLU A 680 21.06 21.64 -4.72
N ASN A 681 20.87 20.62 -3.89
CA ASN A 681 19.65 19.80 -3.92
C ASN A 681 18.42 20.65 -3.52
N VAL A 682 18.57 21.51 -2.50
CA VAL A 682 17.52 22.47 -2.12
C VAL A 682 17.28 23.50 -3.20
N ARG A 683 18.33 24.15 -3.66
CA ARG A 683 18.25 25.24 -4.65
C ARG A 683 17.57 24.82 -5.96
N GLN A 684 17.79 23.57 -6.38
CA GLN A 684 17.28 23.05 -7.66
C GLN A 684 16.15 22.06 -7.50
N ALA A 685 15.66 21.84 -6.28
CA ALA A 685 14.64 20.85 -5.95
C ALA A 685 15.00 19.43 -6.46
N LEU A 686 16.29 19.07 -6.39
CA LEU A 686 16.78 17.76 -6.78
C LEU A 686 16.61 16.75 -5.64
N GLN A 687 16.48 15.48 -6.02
CA GLN A 687 16.57 14.37 -5.08
C GLN A 687 18.01 14.21 -4.58
N LEU A 688 18.18 13.83 -3.33
CA LEU A 688 19.47 13.46 -2.77
C LEU A 688 19.56 11.92 -2.61
N SER A 689 20.78 11.41 -2.53
CA SER A 689 21.00 10.00 -2.21
C SER A 689 20.75 9.76 -0.74
N ALA A 690 19.85 8.81 -0.42
CA ALA A 690 19.56 8.40 0.94
C ALA A 690 19.49 6.87 1.06
N ILE A 691 19.59 6.40 2.29
CA ILE A 691 19.51 4.99 2.67
C ILE A 691 18.40 4.84 3.69
N ALA A 692 17.25 4.32 3.26
CA ALA A 692 16.22 3.87 4.19
C ALA A 692 16.66 2.56 4.86
N SER A 693 16.50 2.44 6.17
CA SER A 693 16.99 1.26 6.91
C SER A 693 16.12 0.87 8.09
N GLY A 694 16.17 -0.41 8.47
CA GLY A 694 15.65 -0.88 9.74
C GLY A 694 16.47 -0.36 10.93
N ALA A 695 15.90 -0.52 12.12
CA ALA A 695 16.50 0.01 13.36
C ALA A 695 17.90 -0.53 13.65
N ALA A 696 18.13 -1.82 13.42
CA ALA A 696 19.41 -2.46 13.70
C ALA A 696 20.56 -1.92 12.82
N PHE A 697 20.30 -1.58 11.58
CA PHE A 697 21.30 -1.00 10.67
C PHE A 697 21.76 0.38 11.12
N ALA A 698 20.84 1.20 11.60
CA ALA A 698 21.13 2.55 12.09
C ALA A 698 21.57 2.58 13.57
N GLY A 699 21.53 1.45 14.27
CA GLY A 699 21.87 1.37 15.70
C GLY A 699 20.83 2.02 16.63
N PHE A 700 19.58 2.17 16.17
CA PHE A 700 18.49 2.72 16.98
C PHE A 700 17.76 1.61 17.74
N PRO A 701 17.43 1.83 19.03
CA PRO A 701 16.57 0.89 19.75
C PRO A 701 15.15 0.93 19.19
N ILE A 702 14.49 -0.23 19.10
CA ILE A 702 13.11 -0.34 18.68
C ILE A 702 12.31 -1.21 19.63
N GLY A 703 11.12 -0.74 20.01
CA GLY A 703 10.17 -1.41 20.88
C GLY A 703 8.76 -1.42 20.28
N PRO A 704 7.77 -1.98 20.98
CA PRO A 704 6.39 -1.99 20.49
C PRO A 704 5.78 -0.59 20.56
N GLU A 705 4.96 -0.26 19.56
CA GLU A 705 4.01 0.85 19.67
C GLU A 705 2.96 0.52 20.72
N LYS A 706 2.53 1.52 21.48
CA LYS A 706 1.51 1.36 22.52
C LYS A 706 0.49 2.49 22.43
N GLY A 707 -0.76 2.15 22.68
CA GLY A 707 -1.80 3.16 22.63
C GLY A 707 -3.09 2.75 23.33
N LYS A 708 -4.11 3.56 23.05
CA LYS A 708 -5.48 3.33 23.52
C LYS A 708 -6.44 3.59 22.35
N SER A 709 -7.48 2.77 22.26
CA SER A 709 -8.64 2.98 21.40
C SER A 709 -9.87 3.24 22.29
N PHE A 710 -10.70 4.17 21.87
CA PHE A 710 -11.98 4.52 22.46
C PHE A 710 -13.03 4.51 21.37
N ASP A 711 -14.14 3.84 21.62
CA ASP A 711 -15.30 3.82 20.77
C ASP A 711 -16.58 3.96 21.62
N PHE A 712 -17.48 4.85 21.23
CA PHE A 712 -18.77 5.04 21.90
C PHE A 712 -19.82 5.27 20.82
N GLY A 713 -20.82 4.39 20.79
CA GLY A 713 -21.82 4.38 19.76
C GLY A 713 -23.25 4.24 20.24
N ILE A 714 -24.15 4.55 19.33
CA ILE A 714 -25.58 4.35 19.41
C ILE A 714 -26.05 3.58 18.20
N VAL A 715 -26.88 2.54 18.43
CA VAL A 715 -27.58 1.81 17.38
C VAL A 715 -29.07 1.89 17.66
N TYR A 716 -29.85 2.22 16.64
CA TYR A 716 -31.31 2.34 16.74
C TYR A 716 -32.00 1.58 15.63
N ASP A 717 -32.76 0.55 16.04
CA ASP A 717 -33.51 -0.36 15.18
C ASP A 717 -35.00 -0.31 15.54
N PRO A 718 -35.75 0.70 15.07
CA PRO A 718 -37.12 0.97 15.54
C PRO A 718 -38.08 -0.11 15.07
N HIS A 719 -38.81 -0.75 15.99
CA HIS A 719 -39.85 -1.73 15.69
C HIS A 719 -41.04 -1.15 14.92
N TRP A 720 -41.29 0.20 15.04
CA TRP A 720 -42.35 0.89 14.30
C TRP A 720 -42.00 1.20 12.85
N LEU A 721 -40.75 1.02 12.44
CA LEU A 721 -40.26 1.13 11.05
C LEU A 721 -39.34 -0.06 10.75
N GLU A 722 -39.96 -1.23 10.58
CA GLU A 722 -39.25 -2.47 10.31
C GLU A 722 -38.27 -2.34 9.14
N GLY A 723 -37.09 -2.91 9.31
CA GLY A 723 -36.05 -2.91 8.29
C GLY A 723 -35.14 -1.67 8.29
N LEU A 724 -35.37 -0.66 9.15
CA LEU A 724 -34.43 0.43 9.38
C LEU A 724 -33.45 0.09 10.48
N SER A 725 -32.16 0.28 10.22
CA SER A 725 -31.09 0.29 11.22
C SER A 725 -30.21 1.52 11.01
N VAL A 726 -29.95 2.26 12.09
CA VAL A 726 -29.09 3.45 12.07
C VAL A 726 -28.07 3.35 13.19
N SER A 727 -26.79 3.61 12.88
CA SER A 727 -25.76 3.72 13.90
C SER A 727 -24.90 4.96 13.75
N ALA A 728 -24.35 5.41 14.88
CA ALA A 728 -23.35 6.46 14.96
C ALA A 728 -22.35 6.13 16.06
N ASP A 729 -21.07 6.04 15.70
CA ASP A 729 -19.98 5.68 16.61
C ASP A 729 -18.91 6.78 16.62
N VAL A 730 -18.61 7.33 17.78
CA VAL A 730 -17.53 8.29 18.01
C VAL A 730 -16.30 7.52 18.46
N TRP A 731 -15.23 7.64 17.69
CA TRP A 731 -14.01 6.87 17.92
C TRP A 731 -12.77 7.75 18.04
N ARG A 732 -11.76 7.25 18.76
CA ARG A 732 -10.45 7.88 18.87
C ARG A 732 -9.37 6.83 19.10
N VAL A 733 -8.27 6.93 18.36
CA VAL A 733 -7.06 6.13 18.57
C VAL A 733 -5.89 7.05 18.89
N TYR A 734 -5.19 6.74 19.96
CA TYR A 734 -4.06 7.50 20.44
C TYR A 734 -2.86 6.57 20.59
N LEU A 735 -1.78 6.83 19.83
CA LEU A 735 -0.56 6.01 19.80
C LEU A 735 0.63 6.81 20.29
N ASN A 736 1.44 6.21 21.15
CA ASN A 736 2.76 6.66 21.54
C ASN A 736 3.84 5.74 20.96
N GLU A 737 5.06 6.23 20.89
CA GLU A 737 6.20 5.44 20.43
C GLU A 737 5.93 4.85 19.03
N ASN A 738 5.32 5.66 18.15
CA ASN A 738 4.98 5.25 16.79
C ASN A 738 6.21 4.77 16.04
N ILE A 739 6.18 3.55 15.49
CA ILE A 739 7.26 3.03 14.66
C ILE A 739 7.10 3.63 13.25
N THR A 740 8.08 4.40 12.84
CA THR A 740 8.09 5.08 11.54
C THR A 740 9.51 5.24 11.02
N GLY A 741 9.64 5.42 9.70
CA GLY A 741 10.86 5.93 9.08
C GLY A 741 11.04 7.40 9.47
N ILE A 742 12.27 7.75 9.81
CA ILE A 742 12.64 9.14 10.11
C ILE A 742 13.21 9.73 8.83
N GLY A 743 12.41 10.56 8.15
CA GLY A 743 12.77 11.07 6.84
C GLY A 743 13.95 12.05 6.84
N ALA A 744 14.55 12.25 5.67
CA ALA A 744 15.77 13.04 5.46
C ALA A 744 15.72 14.42 6.08
N GLN A 745 14.66 15.19 5.84
CA GLN A 745 14.53 16.54 6.41
C GLN A 745 14.49 16.49 7.94
N GLN A 746 13.79 15.52 8.52
CA GLN A 746 13.68 15.37 9.97
C GLN A 746 15.03 15.01 10.62
N VAL A 747 15.82 14.14 9.99
CA VAL A 747 17.19 13.81 10.46
C VAL A 747 18.04 15.07 10.51
N ILE A 748 18.01 15.91 9.46
CA ILE A 748 18.75 17.18 9.40
C ILE A 748 18.28 18.14 10.49
N ASP A 749 16.97 18.29 10.65
CA ASP A 749 16.37 19.21 11.61
C ASP A 749 16.68 18.82 13.06
N LEU A 750 16.56 17.52 13.39
CA LEU A 750 16.87 17.01 14.73
C LEU A 750 18.38 17.15 15.06
N CYS A 751 19.28 16.86 14.11
CA CYS A 751 20.71 17.09 14.31
C CYS A 751 21.00 18.57 14.53
N SER A 752 20.43 19.45 13.70
CA SER A 752 20.61 20.90 13.83
C SER A 752 20.07 21.45 15.15
N ALA A 753 19.01 20.84 15.69
CA ALA A 753 18.43 21.15 17.00
C ALA A 753 19.24 20.55 18.19
N GLY A 754 20.43 20.01 17.94
CA GLY A 754 21.33 19.48 18.98
C GLY A 754 21.06 18.03 19.39
N GLN A 755 20.20 17.29 18.67
CA GLN A 755 20.00 15.87 18.89
C GLN A 755 21.15 15.07 18.23
N THR A 756 22.27 14.96 18.95
CA THR A 756 23.55 14.46 18.41
C THR A 756 23.50 13.03 17.87
N ALA A 757 22.55 12.21 18.30
CA ALA A 757 22.35 10.84 17.79
C ALA A 757 22.01 10.80 16.28
N PHE A 758 21.44 11.88 15.72
CA PHE A 758 21.08 11.98 14.31
C PHE A 758 22.20 12.52 13.42
N CYS A 759 23.22 13.18 14.01
CA CYS A 759 24.27 13.81 13.22
C CYS A 759 25.16 12.82 12.43
N PRO A 760 25.53 11.63 12.95
CA PRO A 760 26.27 10.63 12.20
C PRO A 760 25.53 10.08 10.98
N LEU A 761 24.20 10.26 10.90
CA LEU A 761 23.35 9.84 9.77
C LEU A 761 23.48 10.78 8.58
N ILE A 762 24.07 11.98 8.74
CA ILE A 762 24.27 12.97 7.69
C ILE A 762 25.74 12.91 7.25
N ARG A 763 25.96 12.48 6.02
CA ARG A 763 27.31 12.46 5.42
C ARG A 763 27.43 13.56 4.40
N ARG A 764 28.46 14.41 4.55
CA ARG A 764 28.75 15.49 3.61
C ARG A 764 30.13 15.28 2.97
N TYR A 765 30.27 15.70 1.72
CA TYR A 765 31.55 15.67 1.02
C TYR A 765 32.60 16.48 1.81
N PRO A 766 33.73 15.87 2.16
CA PRO A 766 34.74 16.53 3.01
C PRO A 766 35.55 17.57 2.24
N SER A 767 35.65 17.48 0.90
CA SER A 767 36.49 18.35 0.07
C SER A 767 36.04 18.29 -1.39
N GLY A 768 36.69 19.08 -2.26
CA GLY A 768 36.46 19.09 -3.71
C GLY A 768 35.29 20.01 -4.14
N PRO A 769 34.83 19.91 -5.42
CA PRO A 769 33.83 20.80 -5.97
C PRO A 769 32.47 20.73 -5.27
N SER A 770 32.19 19.66 -4.56
CA SER A 770 30.96 19.43 -3.80
C SER A 770 31.16 19.53 -2.29
N GLN A 771 32.25 20.12 -1.80
CA GLN A 771 32.51 20.24 -0.37
C GLN A 771 31.29 20.81 0.39
N GLY A 772 30.90 20.16 1.49
CA GLY A 772 29.75 20.54 2.30
C GLY A 772 28.39 20.07 1.78
N GLN A 773 28.25 19.73 0.49
CA GLN A 773 27.02 19.13 -0.01
C GLN A 773 26.74 17.78 0.67
N ILE A 774 25.46 17.42 0.82
CA ILE A 774 25.09 16.12 1.37
C ILE A 774 25.45 15.03 0.36
N GLN A 775 26.32 14.12 0.75
CA GLN A 775 26.71 12.97 -0.05
C GLN A 775 25.67 11.85 0.06
N THR A 776 25.27 11.53 1.30
CA THR A 776 24.31 10.48 1.62
C THR A 776 23.69 10.78 2.96
N LEU A 777 22.44 10.39 3.13
CA LEU A 777 21.70 10.51 4.37
C LEU A 777 21.07 9.16 4.73
N ILE A 778 21.13 8.76 6.00
CA ILE A 778 20.49 7.54 6.50
C ILE A 778 19.16 7.91 7.13
N GLU A 779 18.09 7.26 6.68
CA GLU A 779 16.72 7.39 7.17
C GLU A 779 16.35 6.15 8.00
N PRO A 780 16.56 6.19 9.32
CA PRO A 780 16.38 5.02 10.17
C PRO A 780 14.90 4.79 10.49
N THR A 781 14.53 3.54 10.73
CA THR A 781 13.28 3.20 11.41
C THR A 781 13.46 3.28 12.92
N GLY A 782 12.51 3.89 13.64
CA GLY A 782 12.57 4.02 15.09
C GLY A 782 11.23 4.32 15.74
N ASN A 783 11.21 4.22 17.08
CA ASN A 783 10.05 4.64 17.89
C ASN A 783 10.13 6.15 18.14
N LEU A 784 9.66 6.91 17.18
CA LEU A 784 9.50 8.35 17.30
C LEU A 784 8.06 8.72 16.96
N GLY A 785 7.56 9.73 17.61
CA GLY A 785 6.27 10.27 17.25
C GLY A 785 5.11 9.79 18.12
N ARG A 786 4.04 10.53 17.95
CA ARG A 786 2.74 10.32 18.59
C ARG A 786 1.67 10.60 17.56
N VAL A 787 0.68 9.70 17.49
CA VAL A 787 -0.47 9.85 16.60
C VAL A 787 -1.74 9.98 17.44
N ASP A 788 -2.56 10.96 17.13
CA ASP A 788 -3.90 11.16 17.70
C ASP A 788 -4.89 11.33 16.56
N VAL A 789 -5.72 10.31 16.36
CA VAL A 789 -6.73 10.30 15.29
C VAL A 789 -8.10 10.02 15.88
N GLY A 790 -9.10 10.80 15.43
CA GLY A 790 -10.46 10.63 15.92
C GLY A 790 -11.52 11.14 14.96
N GLY A 791 -12.71 10.59 15.08
CA GLY A 791 -13.80 10.89 14.19
C GLY A 791 -15.14 10.30 14.61
N VAL A 792 -16.06 10.26 13.65
CA VAL A 792 -17.40 9.69 13.83
C VAL A 792 -17.73 8.86 12.59
N ASP A 793 -18.21 7.64 12.81
CA ASP A 793 -18.77 6.80 11.76
C ASP A 793 -20.29 6.81 11.84
N PHE A 794 -20.91 6.78 10.67
CA PHE A 794 -22.35 6.68 10.51
C PHE A 794 -22.69 5.52 9.58
N ALA A 795 -23.66 4.71 9.96
CA ALA A 795 -24.24 3.71 9.08
C ALA A 795 -25.77 3.81 9.09
N LEU A 796 -26.38 3.61 7.94
CA LEU A 796 -27.81 3.48 7.77
C LEU A 796 -28.06 2.34 6.79
N ASN A 797 -28.92 1.40 7.20
CA ASN A 797 -29.44 0.36 6.32
C ASN A 797 -30.98 0.39 6.43
N TYR A 798 -31.64 0.43 5.29
CA TYR A 798 -33.09 0.40 5.25
C TYR A 798 -33.60 -0.53 4.17
N ARG A 799 -34.27 -1.60 4.56
CA ARG A 799 -35.09 -2.42 3.68
C ARG A 799 -36.49 -1.84 3.65
N LEU A 800 -36.88 -1.24 2.56
CA LEU A 800 -38.21 -0.70 2.41
C LEU A 800 -39.24 -1.84 2.35
N PRO A 801 -40.49 -1.57 2.76
CA PRO A 801 -41.60 -2.49 2.50
C PRO A 801 -41.70 -2.88 1.02
N GLU A 802 -42.24 -4.05 0.75
CA GLU A 802 -42.43 -4.51 -0.64
C GLU A 802 -43.50 -3.71 -1.36
N PHE A 803 -43.14 -3.17 -2.52
CA PHE A 803 -44.06 -2.45 -3.42
C PHE A 803 -44.45 -3.34 -4.59
N SER A 804 -45.57 -2.98 -5.27
CA SER A 804 -45.98 -3.68 -6.48
C SER A 804 -44.96 -3.64 -7.63
N PHE A 805 -44.03 -2.71 -7.58
CA PHE A 805 -42.92 -2.52 -8.52
C PHE A 805 -41.56 -2.95 -7.97
N GLY A 806 -41.55 -3.75 -6.91
CA GLY A 806 -40.36 -4.41 -6.39
C GLY A 806 -39.97 -4.01 -4.97
N ARG A 807 -38.84 -4.58 -4.51
CA ARG A 807 -38.22 -4.34 -3.21
C ARG A 807 -37.03 -3.39 -3.36
N PHE A 808 -36.90 -2.50 -2.38
CA PHE A 808 -35.78 -1.56 -2.34
C PHE A 808 -34.96 -1.72 -1.06
N ASN A 809 -33.68 -1.57 -1.18
CA ASN A 809 -32.77 -1.44 -0.05
C ASN A 809 -31.90 -0.20 -0.23
N VAL A 810 -31.73 0.55 0.85
CA VAL A 810 -30.90 1.76 0.88
C VAL A 810 -29.80 1.57 1.92
N GLY A 811 -28.57 1.82 1.52
CA GLY A 811 -27.41 1.78 2.40
C GLY A 811 -26.66 3.10 2.38
N LEU A 812 -26.13 3.49 3.54
CA LEU A 812 -25.21 4.61 3.68
C LEU A 812 -24.16 4.23 4.73
N ASN A 813 -22.89 4.37 4.37
CA ASN A 813 -21.76 4.36 5.30
C ASN A 813 -21.00 5.66 5.12
N ALA A 814 -20.70 6.36 6.20
CA ALA A 814 -19.95 7.60 6.16
C ALA A 814 -18.99 7.72 7.35
N THR A 815 -17.82 8.28 7.13
CA THR A 815 -16.83 8.60 8.16
C THR A 815 -16.54 10.08 8.13
N TYR A 816 -16.65 10.73 9.29
CA TYR A 816 -16.18 12.09 9.55
C TYR A 816 -14.87 12.03 10.32
N LEU A 817 -13.78 12.48 9.73
CA LEU A 817 -12.47 12.62 10.38
C LEU A 817 -12.41 13.97 11.08
N LYS A 818 -12.45 13.96 12.42
CA LYS A 818 -12.38 15.16 13.25
C LYS A 818 -10.97 15.73 13.30
N ASN A 819 -10.01 14.87 13.68
CA ASN A 819 -8.59 15.20 13.75
C ASN A 819 -7.72 14.03 13.31
N TYR A 820 -6.57 14.35 12.76
CA TYR A 820 -5.45 13.46 12.52
C TYR A 820 -4.18 14.25 12.82
N ASP A 821 -3.63 14.09 14.02
CA ASP A 821 -2.52 14.86 14.53
C ASP A 821 -1.30 13.94 14.70
N LEU A 822 -0.18 14.33 14.09
CA LEU A 822 1.09 13.64 14.21
C LEU A 822 2.13 14.55 14.85
N GLN A 823 2.72 14.13 15.94
CA GLN A 823 3.93 14.74 16.51
C GLN A 823 5.14 13.89 16.12
N THR A 824 6.14 14.49 15.49
CA THR A 824 7.28 13.77 14.93
C THR A 824 8.29 13.31 15.96
N ALA A 825 8.54 14.13 16.99
CA ALA A 825 9.53 13.84 18.04
C ALA A 825 9.10 14.45 19.38
N PRO A 826 8.04 13.94 20.04
CA PRO A 826 7.53 14.52 21.28
C PRO A 826 8.57 14.61 22.37
N GLY A 827 8.73 15.79 22.96
CA GLY A 827 9.67 16.05 24.05
C GLY A 827 11.10 16.35 23.60
N LEU A 828 11.40 16.33 22.31
CA LEU A 828 12.69 16.74 21.75
C LEU A 828 12.57 18.16 21.14
N GLU A 829 13.67 18.90 21.17
CA GLU A 829 13.79 20.13 20.37
C GLU A 829 13.74 19.74 18.89
N GLY A 830 13.02 20.51 18.05
CA GLY A 830 12.72 20.16 16.65
C GLY A 830 11.45 19.34 16.47
N ASN A 831 10.68 19.06 17.55
CA ASN A 831 9.36 18.45 17.42
C ASN A 831 8.40 19.33 16.64
N THR A 832 7.70 18.75 15.68
CA THR A 832 6.65 19.40 14.90
C THR A 832 5.36 18.62 15.04
N THR A 833 4.23 19.35 15.18
CA THR A 833 2.88 18.75 15.12
C THR A 833 2.27 19.09 13.78
N TYR A 834 1.85 18.05 13.06
CA TYR A 834 1.14 18.15 11.79
C TYR A 834 -0.33 17.81 11.98
N HIS A 835 -1.21 18.62 11.37
CA HIS A 835 -2.65 18.44 11.38
C HIS A 835 -3.11 18.05 9.97
N PHE A 836 -3.37 16.76 9.74
CA PHE A 836 -3.66 16.25 8.40
C PHE A 836 -5.15 16.23 8.03
N ALA A 837 -6.07 16.30 9.00
CA ALA A 837 -7.50 16.21 8.71
C ALA A 837 -8.00 17.34 7.78
N GLY A 838 -8.50 16.98 6.60
CA GLY A 838 -8.91 17.91 5.55
C GLY A 838 -7.79 18.40 4.65
N HIS A 839 -6.59 17.80 4.78
CA HIS A 839 -5.39 18.20 4.04
C HIS A 839 -4.80 17.08 3.18
N PHE A 840 -4.06 17.49 2.18
CA PHE A 840 -3.25 16.65 1.30
C PHE A 840 -1.79 17.06 1.42
N GLU A 841 -0.92 16.10 1.72
CA GLU A 841 0.52 16.29 1.74
C GLU A 841 1.22 15.54 0.62
N ASN A 842 2.23 16.16 0.07
CA ASN A 842 2.94 15.64 -1.09
C ASN A 842 4.21 14.88 -0.75
N TYR A 843 4.52 13.94 -1.62
CA TYR A 843 5.84 13.30 -1.73
C TYR A 843 6.98 14.33 -1.74
N GLY A 844 7.97 14.15 -0.85
CA GLY A 844 9.13 15.01 -0.73
C GLY A 844 8.99 16.17 0.25
N SER A 845 7.84 16.38 0.87
CA SER A 845 7.76 17.23 2.05
C SER A 845 8.17 16.44 3.32
N ALA A 846 8.70 17.13 4.33
CA ALA A 846 8.97 16.51 5.63
C ALA A 846 7.69 15.93 6.26
N GLN A 847 6.55 16.51 5.92
CA GLN A 847 5.23 16.10 6.33
C GLN A 847 4.80 14.78 5.67
N ALA A 848 5.07 14.62 4.37
CA ALA A 848 4.76 13.39 3.66
C ALA A 848 5.63 12.21 4.12
N ALA A 849 6.88 12.45 4.48
CA ALA A 849 7.75 11.44 5.07
C ALA A 849 7.25 10.97 6.45
N ALA A 850 6.51 11.82 7.15
CA ALA A 850 5.90 11.50 8.44
C ALA A 850 4.56 10.75 8.30
N CYS A 851 4.00 10.59 7.10
CA CYS A 851 2.74 9.90 6.90
C CYS A 851 2.82 8.43 7.30
N PRO A 852 1.94 7.94 8.17
CA PRO A 852 1.94 6.54 8.58
C PRO A 852 1.70 5.59 7.41
N GLY A 853 2.56 4.59 7.25
CA GLY A 853 2.40 3.53 6.25
C GLY A 853 2.84 3.88 4.83
N ALA A 854 3.32 5.08 4.60
CA ALA A 854 3.89 5.47 3.31
C ALA A 854 5.40 5.51 3.39
N GLY A 855 6.08 4.64 2.72
CA GLY A 855 7.51 4.80 2.44
C GLY A 855 7.75 6.05 1.57
N GLY A 856 7.66 7.25 2.17
CA GLY A 856 7.78 8.52 1.44
C GLY A 856 6.58 8.90 0.57
N GLY A 857 5.39 8.45 0.93
CA GLY A 857 4.19 8.56 0.10
C GLY A 857 3.37 9.83 0.26
N VAL A 858 2.17 9.74 -0.24
CA VAL A 858 1.14 10.78 -0.27
C VAL A 858 0.18 10.56 0.87
N CYS A 859 -0.23 11.62 1.55
CA CYS A 859 -1.26 11.59 2.57
C CYS A 859 -2.44 12.47 2.18
N LEU A 860 -3.56 11.87 1.88
CA LEU A 860 -4.84 12.56 1.76
C LEU A 860 -5.79 12.07 2.84
N PHE A 861 -6.27 13.00 3.66
CA PHE A 861 -7.20 12.72 4.74
C PHE A 861 -8.44 13.62 4.63
N PRO A 862 -9.38 13.32 3.72
CA PRO A 862 -10.61 14.10 3.59
C PRO A 862 -11.41 14.06 4.90
N ARG A 863 -12.05 15.19 5.28
CA ARG A 863 -12.88 15.19 6.50
C ARG A 863 -14.11 14.31 6.41
N TRP A 864 -14.71 14.16 5.22
CA TRP A 864 -15.81 13.24 4.99
C TRP A 864 -15.51 12.30 3.85
N ARG A 865 -15.78 11.04 4.09
CA ARG A 865 -15.93 10.02 3.05
C ARG A 865 -17.27 9.34 3.28
N ALA A 866 -17.98 9.07 2.19
CA ALA A 866 -19.26 8.38 2.27
C ALA A 866 -19.45 7.47 1.07
N GLN A 867 -20.16 6.38 1.30
CA GLN A 867 -20.63 5.46 0.29
C GLN A 867 -22.13 5.24 0.52
N SER A 868 -22.95 5.46 -0.51
CA SER A 868 -24.37 5.14 -0.45
C SER A 868 -24.75 4.21 -1.59
N SER A 869 -25.78 3.43 -1.37
CA SER A 869 -26.30 2.50 -2.37
C SER A 869 -27.83 2.44 -2.33
N VAL A 870 -28.42 2.25 -3.49
CA VAL A 870 -29.83 1.91 -3.64
C VAL A 870 -29.90 0.66 -4.49
N GLY A 871 -30.45 -0.41 -3.93
CA GLY A 871 -30.74 -1.65 -4.64
C GLY A 871 -32.23 -1.76 -4.92
N TRP A 872 -32.58 -2.30 -6.08
CA TRP A 872 -33.93 -2.64 -6.50
C TRP A 872 -33.97 -4.08 -6.96
N GLN A 873 -35.06 -4.78 -6.64
CA GLN A 873 -35.30 -6.15 -7.11
C GLN A 873 -36.78 -6.36 -7.43
N MET A 874 -37.05 -6.95 -8.60
CA MET A 874 -38.40 -7.29 -9.03
C MET A 874 -38.36 -8.57 -9.88
N GLY A 875 -38.91 -9.67 -9.35
CA GLY A 875 -38.86 -10.98 -10.01
C GLY A 875 -37.43 -11.38 -10.39
N PRO A 876 -37.15 -11.73 -11.67
CA PRO A 876 -35.80 -12.12 -12.09
C PRO A 876 -34.83 -10.96 -12.30
N PHE A 877 -35.29 -9.72 -12.16
CA PHE A 877 -34.50 -8.51 -12.41
C PHE A 877 -34.04 -7.88 -11.13
N ASP A 878 -32.82 -7.37 -11.14
CA ASP A 878 -32.31 -6.48 -10.11
C ASP A 878 -31.48 -5.35 -10.72
N ALA A 879 -31.42 -4.24 -10.01
CA ALA A 879 -30.56 -3.13 -10.35
C ALA A 879 -29.96 -2.51 -9.08
N SER A 880 -28.80 -1.90 -9.22
CA SER A 880 -28.17 -1.14 -8.13
C SER A 880 -27.54 0.14 -8.65
N TRP A 881 -27.61 1.16 -7.82
CA TRP A 881 -26.88 2.39 -7.96
C TRP A 881 -26.04 2.60 -6.71
N ALA A 882 -24.75 2.92 -6.89
CA ALA A 882 -23.84 3.25 -5.80
C ALA A 882 -23.22 4.62 -6.05
N MET A 883 -23.01 5.35 -4.96
CA MET A 883 -22.36 6.65 -4.97
C MET A 883 -21.19 6.63 -3.97
N ARG A 884 -20.05 7.17 -4.39
CA ARG A 884 -18.90 7.45 -3.51
C ARG A 884 -18.66 8.94 -3.45
N TYR A 885 -18.56 9.48 -2.23
CA TYR A 885 -18.30 10.88 -1.95
C TYR A 885 -16.98 11.06 -1.21
N ILE A 886 -16.13 11.96 -1.72
CA ILE A 886 -14.87 12.40 -1.11
C ILE A 886 -14.97 13.91 -0.93
N HIS A 887 -14.81 14.37 0.31
CA HIS A 887 -14.95 15.78 0.66
C HIS A 887 -13.81 16.62 0.09
N ARG A 888 -14.08 17.91 -0.05
CA ARG A 888 -13.05 18.92 -0.39
C ARG A 888 -11.88 18.87 0.61
N PHE A 889 -10.71 19.22 0.15
CA PHE A 889 -9.49 19.25 0.95
C PHE A 889 -8.55 20.36 0.46
N ARG A 890 -7.53 20.66 1.26
CA ARG A 890 -6.49 21.64 0.94
C ARG A 890 -5.14 20.96 0.76
N MET A 891 -4.30 21.53 -0.09
CA MET A 891 -2.91 21.13 -0.17
C MET A 891 -2.10 21.80 0.95
N GLY A 892 -1.22 21.02 1.59
CA GLY A 892 -0.38 21.45 2.74
C GLY A 892 -1.02 21.17 4.09
N SER A 893 -0.21 20.75 5.06
CA SER A 893 -0.67 20.56 6.45
C SER A 893 -0.80 21.91 7.16
N ALA A 894 -1.85 22.07 7.95
CA ALA A 894 -1.98 23.20 8.84
C ALA A 894 -1.01 23.04 10.03
N SER A 895 0.22 23.56 9.90
CA SER A 895 1.07 23.85 11.05
C SER A 895 0.81 25.30 11.50
N PRO A 896 0.62 25.59 12.79
CA PRO A 896 0.40 26.96 13.27
C PRO A 896 1.47 27.96 12.85
N SER A 897 2.69 27.50 12.58
CA SER A 897 3.79 28.32 12.06
C SER A 897 3.80 28.44 10.52
N GLN A 898 2.98 27.67 9.83
CA GLN A 898 2.91 27.62 8.35
C GLN A 898 1.58 28.09 7.78
N ASP A 899 0.62 28.46 8.62
CA ASP A 899 -0.66 29.04 8.17
C ASP A 899 -0.47 30.35 7.36
N SER A 900 0.66 31.03 7.58
CA SER A 900 1.05 32.21 6.81
C SER A 900 1.97 31.90 5.61
N HIS A 901 2.65 30.73 5.58
CA HIS A 901 3.67 30.39 4.58
C HIS A 901 3.69 28.87 4.29
N PRO A 902 2.74 28.31 3.54
CA PRO A 902 2.56 26.86 3.37
C PRO A 902 3.75 26.12 2.76
N TYR A 903 4.71 26.83 2.18
CA TYR A 903 5.90 26.26 1.57
C TYR A 903 7.22 26.72 2.20
N GLY A 904 7.17 27.45 3.32
CA GLY A 904 8.38 27.86 4.04
C GLY A 904 9.34 28.73 3.22
N THR A 905 8.86 29.36 2.15
CA THR A 905 9.69 30.18 1.26
C THR A 905 10.06 31.53 1.87
N GLY A 906 9.42 31.94 2.99
CA GLY A 906 9.58 33.26 3.55
C GLY A 906 9.18 34.40 2.60
N ASN A 907 8.50 34.09 1.49
CA ASN A 907 8.11 35.07 0.49
C ASN A 907 6.59 35.30 0.52
N PRO A 908 6.15 36.52 0.97
CA PRO A 908 4.73 36.85 1.06
C PRO A 908 3.97 36.76 -0.27
N SER A 909 4.62 36.83 -1.40
CA SER A 909 3.98 36.71 -2.71
C SER A 909 3.59 35.27 -3.05
N LEU A 910 4.00 34.27 -2.27
CA LEU A 910 3.64 32.86 -2.43
C LEU A 910 2.55 32.42 -1.42
N ASP A 911 2.15 33.29 -0.52
CA ASP A 911 1.18 33.02 0.55
C ASP A 911 -0.27 32.77 0.06
N GLY A 912 -0.54 32.99 -1.22
CA GLY A 912 -1.85 32.72 -1.86
C GLY A 912 -1.93 31.37 -2.60
N LEU A 913 -0.95 30.47 -2.44
CA LEU A 913 -0.85 29.22 -3.21
C LEU A 913 -1.62 28.04 -2.60
N TYR A 914 -2.49 28.24 -1.63
CA TYR A 914 -3.43 27.22 -1.21
C TYR A 914 -4.29 26.81 -2.38
N THR A 915 -4.15 25.57 -2.82
CA THR A 915 -5.08 24.99 -3.77
C THR A 915 -6.15 24.26 -2.98
N ASP A 916 -7.33 24.87 -2.91
CA ASP A 916 -8.53 24.22 -2.43
C ASP A 916 -9.06 23.29 -3.52
N TYR A 917 -9.17 21.99 -3.22
CA TYR A 917 -9.75 21.00 -4.11
C TYR A 917 -11.21 20.76 -3.74
N GLY A 918 -12.09 20.84 -4.73
CA GLY A 918 -13.52 20.58 -4.55
C GLY A 918 -13.82 19.11 -4.22
N SER A 919 -15.01 18.85 -3.73
CA SER A 919 -15.49 17.48 -3.49
C SER A 919 -15.57 16.67 -4.78
N THR A 920 -15.31 15.37 -4.69
CA THR A 920 -15.41 14.42 -5.81
C THR A 920 -16.50 13.42 -5.52
N VAL A 921 -17.34 13.14 -6.54
CA VAL A 921 -18.43 12.16 -6.47
C VAL A 921 -18.34 11.22 -7.66
N TYR A 922 -18.42 9.93 -7.39
CA TYR A 922 -18.49 8.87 -8.40
C TYR A 922 -19.82 8.15 -8.31
N HIS A 923 -20.35 7.72 -9.45
CA HIS A 923 -21.60 6.96 -9.56
C HIS A 923 -21.36 5.69 -10.35
N ASP A 924 -21.77 4.57 -9.77
CA ASP A 924 -21.71 3.24 -10.40
C ASP A 924 -23.13 2.70 -10.55
N ILE A 925 -23.44 2.03 -11.66
CA ILE A 925 -24.72 1.38 -11.91
C ILE A 925 -24.53 -0.06 -12.36
N GLN A 926 -25.46 -0.92 -11.96
CA GLN A 926 -25.49 -2.32 -12.36
C GLN A 926 -26.94 -2.75 -12.63
N PHE A 927 -27.09 -3.66 -13.58
CA PHE A 927 -28.34 -4.35 -13.87
C PHE A 927 -28.09 -5.85 -13.95
N GLY A 928 -28.93 -6.64 -13.27
CA GLY A 928 -28.88 -8.10 -13.22
C GLY A 928 -30.17 -8.75 -13.74
N TYR A 929 -30.00 -9.92 -14.37
CA TYR A 929 -31.12 -10.74 -14.85
C TYR A 929 -30.84 -12.22 -14.54
N ASN A 930 -31.76 -12.86 -13.81
CA ASN A 930 -31.75 -14.30 -13.54
C ASN A 930 -32.62 -15.04 -14.54
N LEU A 931 -32.01 -15.84 -15.42
CA LEU A 931 -32.68 -16.75 -16.33
C LEU A 931 -32.87 -18.12 -15.66
N GLU A 932 -33.96 -18.28 -14.92
CA GLU A 932 -34.22 -19.47 -14.10
C GLU A 932 -34.22 -20.76 -14.92
N SER A 933 -34.73 -20.74 -16.16
CA SER A 933 -34.78 -21.91 -17.04
C SER A 933 -33.42 -22.53 -17.38
N LEU A 934 -32.34 -21.77 -17.24
CA LEU A 934 -30.96 -22.20 -17.51
C LEU A 934 -30.06 -22.05 -16.26
N ASN A 935 -30.62 -21.76 -15.10
CA ASN A 935 -29.88 -21.46 -13.88
C ASN A 935 -28.72 -20.47 -14.12
N THR A 936 -28.97 -19.47 -14.98
CA THR A 936 -27.95 -18.55 -15.47
C THR A 936 -28.28 -17.11 -15.07
N ARG A 937 -27.30 -16.44 -14.51
CA ARG A 937 -27.36 -15.03 -14.16
C ARG A 937 -26.48 -14.22 -15.11
N PHE A 938 -27.04 -13.10 -15.60
CA PHE A 938 -26.32 -12.08 -16.37
C PHE A 938 -26.26 -10.79 -15.57
N ASP A 939 -25.07 -10.21 -15.44
CA ASP A 939 -24.84 -8.91 -14.86
C ASP A 939 -24.14 -8.02 -15.88
N ILE A 940 -24.58 -6.77 -16.00
CA ILE A 940 -23.88 -5.72 -16.73
C ILE A 940 -23.82 -4.46 -15.89
N GLY A 941 -22.79 -3.68 -16.05
CA GLY A 941 -22.68 -2.45 -15.29
C GLY A 941 -21.68 -1.46 -15.86
N VAL A 942 -21.74 -0.26 -15.31
CA VAL A 942 -20.84 0.84 -15.64
C VAL A 942 -20.37 1.46 -14.34
N ASN A 943 -19.10 1.40 -14.08
CA ASN A 943 -18.47 2.11 -12.96
C ASN A 943 -18.06 3.51 -13.43
N ASN A 944 -18.16 4.50 -12.55
CA ASN A 944 -17.90 5.91 -12.85
C ASN A 944 -18.65 6.38 -14.10
N VAL A 945 -19.98 6.26 -14.10
CA VAL A 945 -20.88 6.59 -15.23
C VAL A 945 -20.63 7.98 -15.81
N GLY A 946 -20.30 8.94 -14.94
CA GLY A 946 -20.03 10.33 -15.32
C GLY A 946 -18.64 10.56 -15.92
N ASP A 947 -17.79 9.53 -16.05
CA ASP A 947 -16.37 9.66 -16.41
C ASP A 947 -15.65 10.73 -15.58
N LYS A 948 -15.98 10.81 -14.29
CA LYS A 948 -15.41 11.80 -13.39
C LYS A 948 -13.90 11.54 -13.24
N GLN A 949 -13.11 12.47 -13.72
CA GLN A 949 -11.66 12.42 -13.62
C GLN A 949 -11.20 12.75 -12.19
N PRO A 950 -10.09 12.18 -11.73
CA PRO A 950 -9.51 12.54 -10.44
C PRO A 950 -9.08 14.01 -10.43
N PRO A 951 -9.03 14.66 -9.25
CA PRO A 951 -8.50 16.00 -9.14
C PRO A 951 -7.03 16.01 -9.51
N PHE A 952 -6.61 17.07 -10.19
CA PHE A 952 -5.23 17.29 -10.55
C PHE A 952 -4.46 17.85 -9.35
N LEU A 953 -3.67 17.03 -8.66
CA LEU A 953 -2.87 17.43 -7.51
C LEU A 953 -1.54 18.02 -7.99
N TYR A 954 -1.42 19.34 -7.97
CA TYR A 954 -0.29 20.11 -8.50
C TYR A 954 0.98 20.04 -7.64
N ALA A 955 1.24 18.92 -7.04
CA ALA A 955 2.32 18.73 -6.11
C ALA A 955 3.39 17.80 -6.70
N ASN A 956 4.18 18.33 -7.63
CA ASN A 956 5.36 17.67 -8.20
C ASN A 956 5.09 16.22 -8.67
N ASN A 957 4.06 16.04 -9.50
CA ASN A 957 3.69 14.75 -10.08
C ASN A 957 3.44 13.65 -9.02
N THR A 958 2.54 13.94 -8.11
CA THR A 958 2.12 13.06 -7.03
C THR A 958 2.00 11.61 -7.52
N LEU A 959 2.77 10.69 -6.95
CA LEU A 959 2.85 9.26 -7.28
C LEU A 959 2.98 8.98 -8.79
N ASN A 960 3.62 9.88 -9.53
CA ASN A 960 3.73 9.84 -11.00
C ASN A 960 2.39 9.87 -11.75
N ALA A 961 1.32 10.26 -11.09
CA ALA A 961 -0.03 10.31 -11.64
C ALA A 961 -0.69 11.71 -11.52
N ASN A 962 -0.04 12.68 -10.87
CA ASN A 962 -0.62 13.98 -10.48
C ASN A 962 -1.93 13.86 -9.69
N THR A 963 -2.16 12.74 -9.03
CA THR A 963 -3.34 12.49 -8.20
C THR A 963 -3.04 11.41 -7.16
N ASP A 964 -3.95 11.18 -6.23
CA ASP A 964 -3.84 10.13 -5.24
C ASP A 964 -4.67 8.89 -5.65
N PRO A 965 -4.02 7.80 -6.08
CA PRO A 965 -4.69 6.57 -6.47
C PRO A 965 -5.33 5.82 -5.28
N SER A 966 -5.01 6.18 -4.04
CA SER A 966 -5.64 5.59 -2.85
C SER A 966 -7.10 6.02 -2.70
N ASP A 967 -7.42 7.24 -3.12
CA ASP A 967 -8.73 7.85 -2.94
C ASP A 967 -9.51 8.00 -4.24
N PHE A 968 -8.83 8.22 -5.36
CA PHE A 968 -9.47 8.59 -6.63
C PHE A 968 -9.40 7.47 -7.67
N ASP A 969 -10.43 7.45 -8.53
CA ASP A 969 -10.53 6.51 -9.65
C ASP A 969 -9.59 6.93 -10.80
N LEU A 970 -8.70 6.04 -11.20
CA LEU A 970 -7.74 6.25 -12.29
C LEU A 970 -8.23 5.67 -13.63
N MET A 971 -9.22 4.77 -13.61
CA MET A 971 -9.72 4.11 -14.82
C MET A 971 -10.63 5.04 -15.64
N GLY A 972 -11.42 5.88 -14.96
CA GLY A 972 -12.53 6.60 -15.58
C GLY A 972 -13.75 5.71 -15.76
N ARG A 973 -14.58 6.01 -16.75
CA ARG A 973 -15.75 5.18 -17.05
C ARG A 973 -15.30 3.78 -17.46
N TYR A 974 -15.89 2.75 -16.80
CA TYR A 974 -15.51 1.36 -16.97
C TYR A 974 -16.74 0.49 -17.18
N TYR A 975 -16.83 -0.18 -18.32
CA TYR A 975 -17.89 -1.10 -18.69
C TYR A 975 -17.53 -2.52 -18.30
N TRP A 976 -18.47 -3.27 -17.76
CA TRP A 976 -18.24 -4.65 -17.39
C TRP A 976 -19.48 -5.52 -17.58
N GLY A 977 -19.26 -6.82 -17.77
CA GLY A 977 -20.30 -7.82 -17.82
C GLY A 977 -19.82 -9.13 -17.21
N ARG A 978 -20.76 -9.89 -16.66
CA ARG A 978 -20.53 -11.20 -16.06
C ARG A 978 -21.65 -12.15 -16.39
N VAL A 979 -21.30 -13.40 -16.59
CA VAL A 979 -22.24 -14.53 -16.73
C VAL A 979 -21.88 -15.56 -15.67
N THR A 980 -22.87 -16.00 -14.90
CA THR A 980 -22.74 -17.03 -13.87
C THR A 980 -23.75 -18.14 -14.12
N VAL A 981 -23.28 -19.37 -14.25
CA VAL A 981 -24.12 -20.58 -14.48
C VAL A 981 -23.98 -21.49 -13.27
N LYS A 982 -25.12 -21.96 -12.75
CA LYS A 982 -25.19 -22.93 -11.63
C LYS A 982 -25.70 -24.26 -12.14
N PHE A 983 -25.07 -25.36 -11.68
CA PHE A 983 -25.38 -26.71 -12.08
C PHE A 983 -25.89 -27.55 -10.91
#